data_383b1da28f1e34d9946f800ce2418901
#
_entry.id   383b1da28f1e34d9946f800ce2418901
#
_cell.length_a   1.000
_cell.length_b   1.000
_cell.length_c   1.000
_cell.angle_alpha   90.00
_cell.angle_beta   90.00
_cell.angle_gamma   90.00
#
_symmetry.space_group_name_H-M   'P 1'
#
loop_
_entity.id
_entity.type
_entity.pdbx_description
1 polymer ?
#
loop_
_entity_poly.entity_id
_entity_poly.type
_entity_poly.pdbx_seq_one_letter_code
_entity_poly.pdbx_strand_id
1 'polypeptide(L)'
;MAKKGTGESFTAPVSAIVDRARTGISNVDSDVVRGTISKIPNRIRRRFRESESSSLLTLFPIWAVLLSLAFTLSLLPHSGVLDCRDGFDNPSFCSDEPALNVNGDLEVYLPTDDDPHSVKNLIAQVEKDWTTNVMVIYVESYNYNVTQINILDQIDKVERVINNQTNDGGADDNVIYVLSISTVVKEVNSSGGRVVKAFFSGLAEATGNQQLSDEINETIDAQSDLIGNYAIPDEQQRVDQILQEMPQNALDKLVRDVGTATEDRAFRWNRAVIIIGIADDTGDKTVGDIVSETQGKIDEIAATNNWGAPDAQGKCDEDSNPLCLRMTLTGPAPLTNAVTEESFKLFWQVFPVGVIIVASMLFIFHCDLLQTGRIRFVQGVKVVIIAGLPTLCAVWVTLGLIGLLDYEVTMTVILVGPIVLSLGVSYGLHITNRYAESKGTPHEKMAAALNSTGRAVFLSAMTTIIGFISLTFAPMKPIQTVGWALAGGIVVVYFMTMIMVPNLTILLDLKKPSHPPHKVFVAAVNMPVKWSKITLALFLTVMIISAGYNRQNVEENIDLLKMAPNEVEAVQKMDVYSTEFEAGQPGFLLVEADIRADPELGIGSITADHPYANLEGIENLEAKCNDVENATAVSIVFLMKAIAVGVNVSGSPINDLIEDTPLPDPIKEVAELIFDRGQAGNVSFWTILDTLDAQEDDGGRQVQNFLLYVFYNSMTEEMRELFISPDYQRTLIYIDMPFMDVKSTAATAEQINLWAKSAGDSENPISVLGDTLIGVASITIEVNNLIVDSQWTSLAFALGFTIVTLALVFRDIRYALLTTVPVGFTVAMQWMVMDSGGVTLSLVTVMIGSILVGVGIDFSIHIANRVKELGGTLDAIRSSCASTGMSLFEATTVTAAGLTCAYGIPIEAITPFVTVIIILLIIAALSALLLLPAIYSFMVKSNLGLTGGATAMVKSSGLTQALIKRDIDATDSPLDYSNDAW
;
A
#
# COMPACT_ATOMS: atom_id res chain seq x y z
N MET A 1 19.17 -6.43 28.36
CA MET A 1 19.94 -7.61 27.91
C MET A 1 19.85 -7.67 26.40
N ALA A 2 20.91 -7.31 25.74
CA ALA A 2 20.94 -7.17 24.30
C ALA A 2 20.73 -8.52 23.56
N LYS A 3 19.68 -8.64 22.80
CA LYS A 3 19.56 -9.65 21.75
C LYS A 3 20.03 -9.01 20.43
N LYS A 4 21.20 -9.42 19.97
CA LYS A 4 21.70 -9.12 18.64
C LYS A 4 20.69 -9.62 17.60
N GLY A 5 20.11 -8.71 16.85
CA GLY A 5 19.45 -9.00 15.58
C GLY A 5 20.50 -9.50 14.59
N THR A 6 20.41 -10.75 14.22
CA THR A 6 21.18 -11.33 13.12
C THR A 6 20.38 -11.06 11.85
N GLY A 7 20.88 -10.17 11.00
CA GLY A 7 20.44 -10.06 9.61
C GLY A 7 20.64 -11.40 8.91
N GLU A 8 19.62 -12.22 8.85
CA GLU A 8 19.63 -13.42 8.02
C GLU A 8 19.35 -13.00 6.58
N SER A 9 20.42 -13.03 5.80
CA SER A 9 20.35 -12.83 4.36
C SER A 9 19.41 -13.87 3.74
N PHE A 10 18.57 -13.44 2.83
CA PHE A 10 17.58 -14.19 2.03
C PHE A 10 18.13 -15.44 1.29
N THR A 11 19.40 -15.76 1.45
CA THR A 11 20.07 -16.93 0.87
C THR A 11 19.93 -18.21 1.71
N ALA A 12 19.53 -18.14 2.96
CA ALA A 12 19.48 -19.31 3.85
C ALA A 12 18.39 -20.35 3.50
N PRO A 13 17.13 -19.99 3.18
CA PRO A 13 16.13 -20.99 2.82
C PRO A 13 16.36 -21.59 1.42
N VAL A 14 16.88 -20.81 0.47
CA VAL A 14 17.19 -21.30 -0.88
C VAL A 14 18.39 -22.25 -0.87
N SER A 15 19.40 -21.99 -0.05
CA SER A 15 20.54 -22.89 0.10
C SER A 15 20.15 -24.22 0.75
N ALA A 16 19.26 -24.19 1.73
CA ALA A 16 18.74 -25.41 2.38
C ALA A 16 17.91 -26.29 1.43
N ILE A 17 17.13 -25.68 0.51
CA ILE A 17 16.38 -26.40 -0.53
C ILE A 17 17.34 -26.97 -1.58
N VAL A 18 18.33 -26.17 -2.02
CA VAL A 18 19.34 -26.60 -2.98
C VAL A 18 20.22 -27.70 -2.40
N ASP A 19 20.60 -27.64 -1.14
CA ASP A 19 21.40 -28.68 -0.48
C ASP A 19 20.58 -29.95 -0.20
N ARG A 20 19.29 -29.85 0.13
CA ARG A 20 18.38 -31.02 0.19
C ARG A 20 18.17 -31.64 -1.19
N ALA A 21 18.02 -30.84 -2.23
CA ALA A 21 17.95 -31.34 -3.60
C ALA A 21 19.28 -31.95 -4.05
N ARG A 22 20.41 -31.36 -3.69
CA ARG A 22 21.75 -31.87 -4.02
C ARG A 22 22.08 -33.18 -3.29
N THR A 23 21.72 -33.28 -2.01
CA THR A 23 21.87 -34.54 -1.24
C THR A 23 20.87 -35.61 -1.68
N GLY A 24 19.67 -35.25 -2.13
CA GLY A 24 18.72 -36.18 -2.75
C GLY A 24 19.22 -36.74 -4.10
N ILE A 25 19.89 -35.91 -4.90
CA ILE A 25 20.44 -36.30 -6.22
C ILE A 25 21.75 -37.08 -6.07
N SER A 26 22.60 -36.76 -5.08
CA SER A 26 23.89 -37.47 -4.88
C SER A 26 23.74 -38.89 -4.32
N ASN A 27 22.57 -39.24 -3.72
CA ASN A 27 22.32 -40.58 -3.19
C ASN A 27 21.52 -41.48 -4.14
N VAL A 28 21.29 -41.03 -5.41
CA VAL A 28 20.70 -41.94 -6.42
C VAL A 28 21.80 -42.81 -6.98
N ASP A 29 21.87 -44.04 -6.48
CA ASP A 29 22.83 -45.02 -6.93
C ASP A 29 22.63 -45.31 -8.44
N SER A 30 23.67 -45.07 -9.22
CA SER A 30 23.66 -45.24 -10.69
C SER A 30 23.25 -46.63 -11.13
N ASP A 31 23.40 -47.60 -10.27
CA ASP A 31 23.03 -49.02 -10.55
C ASP A 31 21.54 -49.26 -10.31
N VAL A 32 20.89 -48.51 -9.39
CA VAL A 32 19.43 -48.54 -9.19
C VAL A 32 18.72 -47.90 -10.40
N VAL A 33 19.23 -46.78 -10.93
CA VAL A 33 18.69 -46.16 -12.14
C VAL A 33 18.86 -47.08 -13.36
N ARG A 34 20.02 -47.72 -13.54
CA ARG A 34 20.26 -48.73 -14.59
C ARG A 34 19.37 -49.96 -14.44
N GLY A 35 19.16 -50.44 -13.21
CA GLY A 35 18.29 -51.59 -12.92
C GLY A 35 16.81 -51.25 -13.19
N THR A 36 16.35 -50.05 -12.91
CA THR A 36 15.01 -49.59 -13.18
C THR A 36 14.74 -49.35 -14.68
N ILE A 37 15.73 -48.84 -15.41
CA ILE A 37 15.65 -48.69 -16.87
C ILE A 37 15.62 -50.07 -17.60
N SER A 38 16.25 -51.13 -17.04
CA SER A 38 16.21 -52.49 -17.63
C SER A 38 14.84 -53.15 -17.52
N LYS A 39 13.99 -52.76 -16.58
CA LYS A 39 12.65 -53.28 -16.37
C LYS A 39 11.55 -52.58 -17.19
N ILE A 40 11.91 -51.54 -17.95
CA ILE A 40 10.95 -50.81 -18.79
C ILE A 40 10.55 -51.71 -19.99
N PRO A 41 9.24 -51.88 -20.25
CA PRO A 41 8.77 -52.69 -21.38
C PRO A 41 9.37 -52.27 -22.71
N ASN A 42 9.79 -53.19 -23.58
CA ASN A 42 10.42 -52.89 -24.84
C ASN A 42 9.67 -51.91 -25.74
N ARG A 43 8.34 -51.82 -25.61
CA ARG A 43 7.51 -50.81 -26.30
C ARG A 43 7.82 -49.36 -25.86
N ILE A 44 8.08 -49.16 -24.58
CA ILE A 44 8.42 -47.86 -24.01
C ILE A 44 9.88 -47.50 -24.38
N ARG A 45 10.78 -48.52 -24.29
CA ARG A 45 12.20 -48.34 -24.69
C ARG A 45 12.36 -48.00 -26.17
N ARG A 46 11.49 -48.52 -27.04
CA ARG A 46 11.48 -48.19 -28.46
C ARG A 46 10.99 -46.76 -28.71
N ARG A 47 9.95 -46.32 -27.98
CA ARG A 47 9.48 -44.93 -28.05
C ARG A 47 10.51 -43.92 -27.54
N PHE A 48 11.29 -44.27 -26.50
CA PHE A 48 12.39 -43.45 -26.04
C PHE A 48 13.55 -43.31 -27.03
N ARG A 49 13.82 -44.33 -27.83
CA ARG A 49 14.89 -44.31 -28.84
C ARG A 49 14.53 -43.58 -30.15
N GLU A 50 13.25 -43.58 -30.48
CA GLU A 50 12.74 -42.98 -31.73
C GLU A 50 12.24 -41.53 -31.51
N SER A 51 12.28 -41.01 -30.30
CA SER A 51 11.76 -39.67 -29.96
C SER A 51 12.87 -38.63 -29.97
N GLU A 52 12.69 -37.55 -30.75
CA GLU A 52 13.39 -36.29 -30.52
C GLU A 52 13.09 -35.74 -29.13
N SER A 53 14.03 -34.96 -28.54
CA SER A 53 13.92 -34.47 -27.15
C SER A 53 12.61 -33.74 -26.79
N SER A 54 11.95 -33.16 -27.79
CA SER A 54 10.65 -32.48 -27.63
C SER A 54 9.44 -33.41 -27.54
N SER A 55 9.56 -34.67 -27.93
CA SER A 55 8.50 -35.65 -27.82
C SER A 55 8.45 -36.39 -26.46
N LEU A 56 9.48 -36.23 -25.64
CA LEU A 56 9.53 -36.78 -24.28
C LEU A 56 8.43 -36.17 -23.40
N LEU A 57 8.14 -34.88 -23.52
CA LEU A 57 7.10 -34.18 -22.74
C LEU A 57 5.69 -34.72 -22.98
N THR A 58 5.43 -35.31 -24.16
CA THR A 58 4.10 -35.82 -24.54
C THR A 58 3.98 -37.35 -24.49
N LEU A 59 4.93 -38.04 -23.83
CA LEU A 59 4.95 -39.50 -23.77
C LEU A 59 3.82 -40.06 -22.89
N PHE A 60 3.46 -39.38 -21.81
CA PHE A 60 2.45 -39.77 -20.86
C PHE A 60 1.47 -38.61 -20.57
N PRO A 61 0.61 -38.23 -21.55
CA PRO A 61 -0.20 -37.01 -21.44
C PRO A 61 -1.16 -37.00 -20.26
N ILE A 62 -1.78 -38.13 -19.91
CA ILE A 62 -2.70 -38.22 -18.79
C ILE A 62 -1.97 -37.99 -17.46
N TRP A 63 -0.81 -38.64 -17.29
CA TRP A 63 -0.06 -38.53 -16.03
C TRP A 63 0.54 -37.11 -15.86
N ALA A 64 0.98 -36.48 -16.94
CA ALA A 64 1.50 -35.12 -16.87
C ALA A 64 0.42 -34.13 -16.41
N VAL A 65 -0.79 -34.23 -16.95
CA VAL A 65 -1.92 -33.37 -16.55
C VAL A 65 -2.36 -33.67 -15.11
N LEU A 66 -2.52 -34.95 -14.74
CA LEU A 66 -2.93 -35.33 -13.37
C LEU A 66 -1.90 -34.89 -12.32
N LEU A 67 -0.61 -34.99 -12.63
CA LEU A 67 0.46 -34.57 -11.70
C LEU A 67 0.49 -33.06 -11.53
N SER A 68 0.27 -32.30 -12.62
CA SER A 68 0.15 -30.82 -12.55
C SER A 68 -1.08 -30.41 -11.75
N LEU A 69 -2.23 -31.07 -11.94
CA LEU A 69 -3.43 -30.80 -11.14
C LEU A 69 -3.25 -31.19 -9.66
N ALA A 70 -2.63 -32.34 -9.36
CA ALA A 70 -2.33 -32.74 -7.99
C ALA A 70 -1.38 -31.77 -7.30
N PHE A 71 -0.38 -31.26 -8.02
CA PHE A 71 0.52 -30.22 -7.51
C PHE A 71 -0.23 -28.90 -7.24
N THR A 72 -1.11 -28.49 -8.14
CA THR A 72 -1.96 -27.30 -7.92
C THR A 72 -2.85 -27.48 -6.68
N LEU A 73 -3.51 -28.65 -6.55
CA LEU A 73 -4.38 -28.93 -5.43
C LEU A 73 -3.63 -28.98 -4.08
N SER A 74 -2.37 -29.41 -4.07
CA SER A 74 -1.57 -29.44 -2.84
C SER A 74 -1.20 -28.06 -2.31
N LEU A 75 -1.17 -27.04 -3.17
CA LEU A 75 -0.86 -25.65 -2.82
C LEU A 75 -2.12 -24.78 -2.62
N LEU A 76 -3.30 -25.33 -2.93
CA LEU A 76 -4.56 -24.60 -2.86
C LEU A 76 -4.88 -24.05 -1.45
N PRO A 77 -4.63 -24.80 -0.34
CA PRO A 77 -4.87 -24.28 1.01
C PRO A 77 -4.04 -23.04 1.35
N HIS A 78 -2.82 -22.95 0.82
CA HIS A 78 -1.91 -21.80 1.04
C HIS A 78 -2.17 -20.61 0.10
N SER A 79 -3.15 -20.71 -0.79
CA SER A 79 -3.42 -19.67 -1.79
C SER A 79 -4.48 -18.65 -1.36
N GLY A 80 -5.08 -18.82 -0.19
CA GLY A 80 -6.19 -17.99 0.28
C GLY A 80 -7.53 -18.22 -0.46
N VAL A 81 -7.61 -19.20 -1.37
CA VAL A 81 -8.87 -19.57 -2.07
C VAL A 81 -9.88 -20.17 -1.12
N LEU A 82 -9.41 -20.87 -0.09
CA LEU A 82 -10.22 -21.48 0.94
C LEU A 82 -10.05 -20.63 2.19
N ASP A 83 -10.93 -19.66 2.38
CA ASP A 83 -11.02 -18.93 3.63
C ASP A 83 -11.69 -19.82 4.66
N CYS A 84 -10.95 -20.18 5.69
CA CYS A 84 -11.41 -21.06 6.75
C CYS A 84 -12.03 -20.32 7.93
N ARG A 85 -11.98 -18.99 7.95
CA ARG A 85 -12.56 -18.17 9.02
C ARG A 85 -14.08 -18.21 9.04
N ASP A 86 -14.73 -18.44 7.89
CA ASP A 86 -16.19 -18.40 7.74
C ASP A 86 -16.91 -19.75 7.90
N GLY A 87 -16.38 -20.67 8.72
CA GLY A 87 -17.18 -21.81 9.24
C GLY A 87 -17.06 -23.12 8.48
N PHE A 88 -15.94 -23.43 7.87
CA PHE A 88 -15.62 -24.81 7.51
C PHE A 88 -15.00 -25.51 8.71
N ASP A 89 -15.80 -26.21 9.49
CA ASP A 89 -15.41 -27.03 10.64
C ASP A 89 -14.50 -28.24 10.27
N ASN A 90 -13.44 -28.01 9.52
CA ASN A 90 -12.51 -29.09 9.19
C ASN A 90 -11.06 -28.73 9.56
N PRO A 91 -10.67 -28.99 10.83
CA PRO A 91 -9.40 -28.58 11.40
C PRO A 91 -8.14 -29.17 10.73
N SER A 92 -8.29 -30.11 9.82
CA SER A 92 -7.14 -30.71 9.14
C SER A 92 -6.71 -30.01 7.84
N PHE A 93 -7.50 -29.09 7.28
CA PHE A 93 -7.21 -28.38 6.04
C PHE A 93 -7.07 -26.87 6.20
N CYS A 94 -7.43 -26.32 7.34
CA CYS A 94 -7.46 -24.90 7.62
C CYS A 94 -6.45 -24.59 8.72
N SER A 95 -5.63 -23.56 8.54
CA SER A 95 -4.89 -22.92 9.62
C SER A 95 -5.72 -21.75 10.16
N ASP A 96 -5.60 -21.47 11.45
CA ASP A 96 -6.23 -20.31 12.08
C ASP A 96 -5.57 -18.99 11.63
N GLU A 97 -4.44 -19.07 10.91
CA GLU A 97 -3.71 -17.94 10.36
C GLU A 97 -4.13 -17.61 8.91
N PRO A 98 -4.10 -16.36 8.49
CA PRO A 98 -4.37 -15.99 7.11
C PRO A 98 -3.41 -16.68 6.14
N ALA A 99 -3.95 -17.22 5.05
CA ALA A 99 -3.15 -17.96 4.06
C ALA A 99 -2.10 -17.11 3.34
N LEU A 100 -2.28 -15.80 3.32
CA LEU A 100 -1.33 -14.82 2.78
C LEU A 100 -1.10 -13.73 3.82
N ASN A 101 0.18 -13.45 4.08
CA ASN A 101 0.62 -12.36 4.95
C ASN A 101 0.56 -11.04 4.16
N VAL A 102 -0.57 -10.31 4.26
CA VAL A 102 -0.76 -9.01 3.61
C VAL A 102 -0.45 -7.92 4.62
N ASN A 103 0.50 -7.06 4.30
CA ASN A 103 0.85 -5.90 5.09
C ASN A 103 0.34 -4.62 4.42
N GLY A 104 -0.61 -3.95 5.07
CA GLY A 104 -1.17 -2.67 4.63
C GLY A 104 -0.55 -1.45 5.28
N ASP A 105 0.44 -1.64 6.15
CA ASP A 105 1.09 -0.59 6.90
C ASP A 105 1.81 0.41 5.98
N LEU A 106 1.64 1.70 6.28
CA LEU A 106 2.24 2.78 5.49
C LEU A 106 3.77 2.81 5.60
N GLU A 107 4.32 2.39 6.71
CA GLU A 107 5.78 2.35 6.90
C GLU A 107 6.50 1.32 6.02
N VAL A 108 5.78 0.31 5.55
CA VAL A 108 6.32 -0.67 4.60
C VAL A 108 6.77 -0.01 3.29
N TYR A 109 6.23 1.17 2.97
CA TYR A 109 6.61 1.92 1.76
C TYR A 109 7.97 2.60 1.90
N LEU A 110 8.46 2.83 3.12
CA LEU A 110 9.74 3.46 3.39
C LEU A 110 10.91 2.51 3.15
N PRO A 111 12.07 3.01 2.68
CA PRO A 111 13.26 2.21 2.54
C PRO A 111 13.81 1.83 3.91
N THR A 112 14.43 0.65 3.99
CA THR A 112 15.27 0.29 5.12
C THR A 112 16.68 0.80 4.83
N ASP A 113 17.09 1.88 5.49
CA ASP A 113 18.45 2.38 5.43
C ASP A 113 19.06 2.53 6.82
N ASP A 114 20.38 2.75 6.88
CA ASP A 114 21.11 2.92 8.13
C ASP A 114 21.24 4.41 8.54
N ASP A 115 20.58 5.35 7.82
CA ASP A 115 20.64 6.77 8.17
C ASP A 115 19.76 7.05 9.40
N PRO A 116 20.34 7.54 10.52
CA PRO A 116 19.58 7.86 11.73
C PRO A 116 18.50 8.93 11.52
N HIS A 117 18.64 9.76 10.47
CA HIS A 117 17.71 10.84 10.15
C HIS A 117 16.68 10.45 9.06
N SER A 118 16.66 9.19 8.63
CA SER A 118 15.60 8.72 7.75
C SER A 118 14.24 8.75 8.46
N VAL A 119 13.17 9.02 7.70
CA VAL A 119 11.80 9.10 8.25
C VAL A 119 11.46 7.85 9.07
N LYS A 120 11.82 6.67 8.59
CA LYS A 120 11.59 5.42 9.31
C LYS A 120 12.30 5.34 10.65
N ASN A 121 13.57 5.75 10.72
CA ASN A 121 14.34 5.72 11.97
C ASN A 121 13.86 6.81 12.94
N LEU A 122 13.37 7.95 12.43
CA LEU A 122 12.78 8.99 13.26
C LEU A 122 11.44 8.54 13.86
N ILE A 123 10.58 7.86 13.09
CA ILE A 123 9.35 7.23 13.60
C ILE A 123 9.70 6.28 14.74
N ALA A 124 10.65 5.38 14.55
CA ALA A 124 11.11 4.45 15.58
C ALA A 124 11.72 5.15 16.84
N GLN A 125 12.11 6.43 16.75
CA GLN A 125 12.49 7.21 17.93
C GLN A 125 11.28 7.73 18.69
N VAL A 126 10.21 8.14 17.98
CA VAL A 126 8.93 8.53 18.61
C VAL A 126 8.32 7.32 19.31
N GLU A 127 8.33 6.15 18.68
CA GLU A 127 7.75 4.92 19.19
C GLU A 127 8.41 4.35 20.45
N LYS A 128 9.51 4.94 20.89
CA LYS A 128 10.11 4.52 22.17
C LYS A 128 9.27 4.93 23.39
N ASP A 129 8.62 6.07 23.32
CA ASP A 129 7.86 6.65 24.43
C ASP A 129 6.39 6.88 24.07
N TRP A 130 6.06 6.94 22.79
CA TRP A 130 4.73 7.20 22.28
C TRP A 130 4.32 6.18 21.23
N THR A 131 3.07 6.27 20.75
CA THR A 131 2.58 5.47 19.62
C THR A 131 2.31 6.34 18.41
N THR A 132 2.60 5.81 17.23
CA THR A 132 2.22 6.39 15.93
C THR A 132 0.92 5.78 15.39
N ASN A 133 0.45 4.68 15.99
CA ASN A 133 -0.80 4.02 15.60
C ASN A 133 -2.00 4.73 16.23
N VAL A 134 -2.75 5.45 15.39
CA VAL A 134 -3.88 6.26 15.80
C VAL A 134 -5.17 5.78 15.16
N MET A 135 -6.22 5.65 15.97
CA MET A 135 -7.60 5.48 15.51
C MET A 135 -8.39 6.75 15.85
N VAL A 136 -9.42 7.02 15.06
CA VAL A 136 -10.34 8.14 15.27
C VAL A 136 -11.77 7.64 15.23
N ILE A 137 -12.58 7.93 16.24
CA ILE A 137 -14.02 7.73 16.16
C ILE A 137 -14.65 9.07 15.77
N TYR A 138 -15.24 9.08 14.59
CA TYR A 138 -15.95 10.23 14.07
C TYR A 138 -17.39 10.23 14.60
N VAL A 139 -17.74 11.28 15.37
CA VAL A 139 -19.02 11.41 16.09
C VAL A 139 -19.92 12.40 15.36
N GLU A 140 -21.10 11.96 14.95
CA GLU A 140 -22.14 12.76 14.27
C GLU A 140 -23.37 12.88 15.15
N SER A 141 -23.67 14.08 15.60
CA SER A 141 -24.94 14.40 16.29
C SER A 141 -25.85 15.22 15.36
N TYR A 142 -27.09 14.74 15.20
CA TYR A 142 -28.04 15.35 14.27
C TYR A 142 -29.14 16.18 14.94
N ASN A 143 -29.34 15.99 16.23
CA ASN A 143 -30.39 16.67 16.98
C ASN A 143 -29.90 17.41 18.24
N TYR A 144 -28.67 17.18 18.69
CA TYR A 144 -28.09 17.80 19.87
C TYR A 144 -26.68 18.34 19.58
N ASN A 145 -26.26 19.35 20.36
CA ASN A 145 -24.89 19.79 20.38
C ASN A 145 -23.99 18.70 21.00
N VAL A 146 -22.86 18.38 20.38
CA VAL A 146 -21.95 17.35 20.88
C VAL A 146 -21.37 17.66 22.24
N THR A 147 -21.36 18.92 22.67
CA THR A 147 -20.94 19.39 24.00
C THR A 147 -22.05 19.40 25.04
N GLN A 148 -23.26 18.94 24.70
CA GLN A 148 -24.30 18.74 25.69
C GLN A 148 -24.03 17.48 26.53
N ILE A 149 -24.35 17.53 27.82
CA ILE A 149 -24.08 16.47 28.79
C ILE A 149 -24.60 15.11 28.29
N ASN A 150 -25.79 15.05 27.70
CA ASN A 150 -26.36 13.81 27.20
C ASN A 150 -25.53 13.16 26.07
N ILE A 151 -24.84 13.95 25.25
CA ILE A 151 -23.95 13.44 24.21
C ILE A 151 -22.57 13.17 24.79
N LEU A 152 -22.04 14.05 25.62
CA LEU A 152 -20.78 13.82 26.32
C LEU A 152 -20.81 12.51 27.13
N ASP A 153 -21.92 12.18 27.78
CA ASP A 153 -22.12 10.90 28.46
C ASP A 153 -22.05 9.68 27.53
N GLN A 154 -22.46 9.83 26.27
CA GLN A 154 -22.33 8.74 25.30
C GLN A 154 -20.87 8.60 24.83
N ILE A 155 -20.17 9.72 24.64
CA ILE A 155 -18.73 9.73 24.33
C ILE A 155 -17.97 9.07 25.49
N ASP A 156 -18.23 9.50 26.74
CA ASP A 156 -17.60 8.93 27.94
C ASP A 156 -17.85 7.42 28.11
N LYS A 157 -19.05 6.94 27.77
CA LYS A 157 -19.35 5.49 27.79
C LYS A 157 -18.48 4.72 26.79
N VAL A 158 -18.29 5.28 25.60
CA VAL A 158 -17.42 4.67 24.58
C VAL A 158 -15.98 4.65 25.06
N GLU A 159 -15.48 5.77 25.59
CA GLU A 159 -14.14 5.88 26.15
C GLU A 159 -13.89 4.82 27.23
N ARG A 160 -14.78 4.68 28.19
CA ARG A 160 -14.65 3.70 29.32
C ARG A 160 -14.70 2.24 28.86
N VAL A 161 -15.40 1.94 27.78
CA VAL A 161 -15.46 0.56 27.26
C VAL A 161 -14.23 0.24 26.42
N ILE A 162 -13.69 1.21 25.70
CA ILE A 162 -12.51 1.06 24.87
C ILE A 162 -11.28 1.01 25.78
N ASN A 163 -11.10 2.01 26.63
CA ASN A 163 -10.05 2.09 27.64
C ASN A 163 -10.65 1.71 28.99
N ASN A 164 -10.58 0.43 29.34
CA ASN A 164 -11.19 -0.11 30.58
C ASN A 164 -10.40 0.24 31.86
N GLN A 165 -9.23 0.84 31.70
CA GLN A 165 -8.23 0.95 32.79
C GLN A 165 -7.72 2.36 32.97
N THR A 166 -8.60 3.32 33.09
CA THR A 166 -8.27 4.72 33.40
C THR A 166 -7.33 4.93 34.61
N ASN A 167 -6.89 3.86 35.29
CA ASN A 167 -6.03 3.94 36.48
C ASN A 167 -4.91 2.88 36.54
N ASP A 168 -4.76 1.98 35.56
CA ASP A 168 -3.88 0.80 35.68
C ASP A 168 -2.65 0.81 34.77
N GLY A 169 -2.38 1.88 34.02
CA GLY A 169 -1.24 1.96 33.10
C GLY A 169 -1.37 1.09 31.85
N GLY A 170 -2.60 0.81 31.41
CA GLY A 170 -2.89 0.34 30.04
C GLY A 170 -2.43 -1.05 29.64
N ALA A 171 -2.19 -1.98 30.58
CA ALA A 171 -1.51 -3.23 30.24
C ALA A 171 -2.35 -4.27 29.52
N ASP A 172 -3.69 -4.23 29.61
CA ASP A 172 -4.54 -5.35 29.14
C ASP A 172 -5.46 -5.04 27.96
N ASP A 173 -5.73 -3.77 27.61
CA ASP A 173 -6.61 -3.39 26.50
C ASP A 173 -5.91 -2.91 25.24
N ASN A 174 -4.59 -2.71 25.29
CA ASN A 174 -3.74 -2.21 24.20
C ASN A 174 -4.07 -0.78 23.74
N VAL A 175 -4.80 -0.02 24.56
CA VAL A 175 -5.05 1.41 24.36
C VAL A 175 -4.08 2.20 25.23
N ILE A 176 -3.31 3.10 24.62
CA ILE A 176 -2.31 3.91 25.34
C ILE A 176 -2.96 5.19 25.86
N TYR A 177 -3.79 5.84 25.02
CA TYR A 177 -4.50 7.04 25.41
C TYR A 177 -5.82 7.22 24.64
N VAL A 178 -6.72 7.98 25.25
CA VAL A 178 -7.95 8.45 24.60
C VAL A 178 -8.06 9.95 24.80
N LEU A 179 -8.18 10.69 23.69
CA LEU A 179 -8.36 12.14 23.71
C LEU A 179 -9.65 12.52 23.00
N SER A 180 -10.57 13.15 23.71
CA SER A 180 -11.82 13.69 23.19
C SER A 180 -12.22 14.96 23.93
N ILE A 181 -13.30 15.57 23.48
CA ILE A 181 -13.88 16.69 24.23
C ILE A 181 -14.39 16.26 25.63
N SER A 182 -14.88 15.02 25.77
CA SER A 182 -15.27 14.45 27.06
C SER A 182 -14.08 14.28 28.00
N THR A 183 -12.97 13.71 27.49
CA THR A 183 -11.73 13.51 28.24
C THR A 183 -11.20 14.86 28.75
N VAL A 184 -11.12 15.87 27.88
CA VAL A 184 -10.65 17.21 28.28
C VAL A 184 -11.57 17.87 29.28
N VAL A 185 -12.90 17.77 29.12
CA VAL A 185 -13.85 18.31 30.09
C VAL A 185 -13.70 17.64 31.45
N LYS A 186 -13.54 16.31 31.52
CA LYS A 186 -13.28 15.57 32.74
C LYS A 186 -11.95 15.99 33.38
N GLU A 187 -10.91 16.13 32.59
CA GLU A 187 -9.57 16.54 33.05
C GLU A 187 -9.61 17.91 33.73
N VAL A 188 -10.20 18.90 33.07
CA VAL A 188 -10.32 20.26 33.59
C VAL A 188 -11.26 20.28 34.79
N ASN A 189 -12.38 19.56 34.80
CA ASN A 189 -13.33 19.51 35.92
C ASN A 189 -12.71 18.93 37.20
N SER A 190 -11.87 17.94 37.07
CA SER A 190 -11.21 17.25 38.18
C SER A 190 -9.84 17.85 38.56
N SER A 191 -9.31 18.78 37.78
CA SER A 191 -7.97 19.37 37.99
C SER A 191 -7.84 20.04 39.35
N GLY A 192 -8.87 20.72 39.84
CA GLY A 192 -8.85 21.44 41.10
C GLY A 192 -8.47 20.58 42.30
N GLY A 193 -9.03 19.37 42.42
CA GLY A 193 -8.67 18.45 43.52
C GLY A 193 -7.23 17.94 43.40
N ARG A 194 -6.79 17.67 42.19
CA ARG A 194 -5.44 17.23 41.90
C ARG A 194 -4.40 18.35 42.09
N VAL A 195 -4.74 19.61 41.76
CA VAL A 195 -3.90 20.78 42.05
C VAL A 195 -3.64 20.89 43.55
N VAL A 196 -4.71 20.76 44.39
CA VAL A 196 -4.56 20.78 45.84
C VAL A 196 -3.65 19.64 46.32
N LYS A 197 -3.88 18.42 45.84
CA LYS A 197 -3.08 17.25 46.20
C LYS A 197 -1.63 17.41 45.77
N ALA A 198 -1.39 17.87 44.55
CA ALA A 198 -0.04 18.13 44.02
C ALA A 198 0.70 19.22 44.79
N PHE A 199 0.00 20.30 45.20
CA PHE A 199 0.61 21.35 46.01
C PHE A 199 1.12 20.80 47.35
N PHE A 200 0.31 20.05 48.07
CA PHE A 200 0.74 19.52 49.39
C PHE A 200 1.74 18.37 49.27
N SER A 201 1.69 17.56 48.21
CA SER A 201 2.74 16.59 47.91
C SER A 201 4.09 17.27 47.67
N GLY A 202 4.11 18.31 46.82
CA GLY A 202 5.29 19.11 46.58
C GLY A 202 5.78 19.82 47.87
N LEU A 203 4.89 20.31 48.70
CA LEU A 203 5.25 20.89 50.01
C LEU A 203 5.87 19.86 50.96
N ALA A 204 5.30 18.66 51.04
CA ALA A 204 5.84 17.57 51.84
C ALA A 204 7.25 17.14 51.38
N GLU A 205 7.45 17.05 50.07
CA GLU A 205 8.74 16.73 49.45
C GLU A 205 9.78 17.84 49.69
N ALA A 206 9.40 19.09 49.45
CA ALA A 206 10.26 20.26 49.68
C ALA A 206 10.65 20.45 51.12
N THR A 207 9.80 20.06 52.08
CA THR A 207 10.05 20.20 53.54
C THR A 207 10.51 18.91 54.20
N GLY A 208 10.47 17.79 53.51
CA GLY A 208 10.76 16.45 54.05
C GLY A 208 9.71 15.95 55.04
N ASN A 209 8.48 16.51 55.06
CA ASN A 209 7.41 16.16 55.99
C ASN A 209 6.32 15.29 55.33
N GLN A 210 6.59 13.98 55.23
CA GLN A 210 5.67 13.02 54.61
C GLN A 210 4.34 12.85 55.36
N GLN A 211 4.33 13.07 56.66
CA GLN A 211 3.09 12.94 57.46
C GLN A 211 2.05 13.99 57.10
N LEU A 212 2.48 15.15 56.66
CA LEU A 212 1.59 16.20 56.17
C LEU A 212 0.89 15.80 54.86
N SER A 213 1.62 15.16 53.96
CA SER A 213 1.08 14.66 52.69
C SER A 213 0.02 13.58 52.91
N ASP A 214 0.28 12.64 53.81
CA ASP A 214 -0.65 11.54 54.11
C ASP A 214 -1.96 12.04 54.75
N GLU A 215 -1.89 12.97 55.72
CA GLU A 215 -3.08 13.57 56.38
C GLU A 215 -3.94 14.38 55.42
N ILE A 216 -3.30 15.06 54.47
CA ILE A 216 -3.98 15.86 53.46
C ILE A 216 -4.62 14.99 52.40
N ASN A 217 -3.93 13.98 51.91
CA ASN A 217 -4.49 13.04 50.98
C ASN A 217 -5.74 12.36 51.53
N GLU A 218 -5.73 11.92 52.78
CA GLU A 218 -6.91 11.37 53.47
C GLU A 218 -8.06 12.38 53.58
N THR A 219 -7.74 13.66 53.81
CA THR A 219 -8.73 14.74 53.88
C THR A 219 -9.33 15.06 52.49
N ILE A 220 -8.53 15.08 51.45
CA ILE A 220 -8.96 15.34 50.06
C ILE A 220 -9.83 14.18 49.56
N ASP A 221 -9.38 12.95 49.78
CA ASP A 221 -10.10 11.74 49.33
C ASP A 221 -11.47 11.64 50.06
N ALA A 222 -11.56 12.11 51.33
CA ALA A 222 -12.80 12.19 52.07
C ALA A 222 -13.75 13.28 51.56
N GLN A 223 -13.27 14.25 50.81
CA GLN A 223 -14.02 15.41 50.30
C GLN A 223 -14.06 15.49 48.75
N SER A 224 -13.80 14.38 48.07
CA SER A 224 -13.78 14.30 46.61
C SER A 224 -15.02 14.90 45.93
N ASP A 225 -16.19 14.81 46.57
CA ASP A 225 -17.45 15.40 46.09
C ASP A 225 -17.44 16.93 46.02
N LEU A 226 -16.56 17.60 46.79
CA LEU A 226 -16.48 19.07 46.85
C LEU A 226 -15.46 19.66 45.90
N ILE A 227 -14.51 18.84 45.40
CA ILE A 227 -13.36 19.31 44.63
C ILE A 227 -13.49 18.93 43.13
N GLY A 228 -14.49 18.15 42.78
CA GLY A 228 -14.76 17.64 41.44
C GLY A 228 -14.13 16.25 41.21
N ASN A 229 -14.98 15.32 40.81
CA ASN A 229 -14.55 13.97 40.42
C ASN A 229 -14.08 13.98 38.95
N TYR A 230 -13.25 13.00 38.56
CA TYR A 230 -12.96 12.75 37.14
C TYR A 230 -14.21 12.25 36.43
N ALA A 231 -15.11 13.20 36.16
CA ALA A 231 -16.40 12.97 35.54
C ALA A 231 -16.87 14.23 34.79
N ILE A 232 -17.81 14.04 33.89
CA ILE A 232 -18.50 15.14 33.24
C ILE A 232 -19.31 15.93 34.32
N PRO A 233 -19.26 17.27 34.30
CA PRO A 233 -20.08 18.07 35.23
C PRO A 233 -21.58 17.79 35.08
N ASP A 234 -22.32 17.75 36.18
CA ASP A 234 -23.78 17.57 36.18
C ASP A 234 -24.54 18.78 35.58
N GLU A 235 -23.91 19.96 35.59
CA GLU A 235 -24.51 21.22 35.12
C GLU A 235 -23.89 21.65 33.77
N GLN A 236 -24.75 21.85 32.74
CA GLN A 236 -24.32 22.32 31.43
C GLN A 236 -23.57 23.65 31.50
N GLN A 237 -23.95 24.53 32.43
CA GLN A 237 -23.28 25.83 32.61
C GLN A 237 -21.80 25.67 32.96
N ARG A 238 -21.43 24.64 33.71
CA ARG A 238 -20.03 24.35 34.07
C ARG A 238 -19.27 23.83 32.83
N VAL A 239 -19.88 22.97 32.04
CA VAL A 239 -19.30 22.53 30.76
C VAL A 239 -19.03 23.73 29.84
N ASP A 240 -20.03 24.61 29.69
CA ASP A 240 -19.92 25.80 28.83
C ASP A 240 -18.81 26.76 29.30
N GLN A 241 -18.59 26.89 30.64
CA GLN A 241 -17.48 27.65 31.19
C GLN A 241 -16.13 27.04 30.82
N ILE A 242 -15.96 25.74 31.01
CA ILE A 242 -14.71 25.03 30.63
C ILE A 242 -14.39 25.26 29.18
N LEU A 243 -15.38 25.10 28.30
CA LEU A 243 -15.20 25.28 26.85
C LEU A 243 -14.88 26.72 26.46
N GLN A 244 -15.34 27.72 27.18
CA GLN A 244 -15.03 29.15 26.95
C GLN A 244 -13.59 29.50 27.33
N GLU A 245 -13.01 28.78 28.26
CA GLU A 245 -11.63 28.99 28.74
C GLU A 245 -10.60 28.29 27.84
N MET A 246 -11.03 27.31 27.02
CA MET A 246 -10.15 26.56 26.13
C MET A 246 -9.74 27.38 24.89
N PRO A 247 -8.47 27.25 24.44
CA PRO A 247 -8.01 27.81 23.17
C PRO A 247 -8.85 27.29 21.97
N GLN A 248 -9.25 28.19 21.08
CA GLN A 248 -10.15 27.88 19.98
C GLN A 248 -9.55 26.85 19.01
N ASN A 249 -8.24 26.94 18.71
CA ASN A 249 -7.53 26.03 17.83
C ASN A 249 -7.58 24.57 18.34
N ALA A 250 -7.55 24.39 19.65
CA ALA A 250 -7.65 23.05 20.24
C ALA A 250 -9.09 22.53 20.27
N LEU A 251 -10.07 23.41 20.54
CA LEU A 251 -11.48 23.05 20.40
C LEU A 251 -11.82 22.62 18.97
N ASP A 252 -11.32 23.36 17.98
CA ASP A 252 -11.56 23.06 16.57
C ASP A 252 -10.99 21.71 16.10
N LYS A 253 -10.05 21.13 16.85
CA LYS A 253 -9.57 19.75 16.60
C LYS A 253 -10.54 18.68 17.12
N LEU A 254 -11.26 18.97 18.19
CA LEU A 254 -12.11 18.00 18.88
C LEU A 254 -13.58 18.12 18.49
N VAL A 255 -14.02 19.34 18.12
CA VAL A 255 -15.43 19.62 17.79
C VAL A 255 -15.55 20.59 16.59
N ARG A 256 -16.52 20.35 15.72
CA ARG A 256 -16.80 21.20 14.56
C ARG A 256 -18.30 21.45 14.40
N ASP A 257 -18.63 22.61 13.82
CA ASP A 257 -19.97 22.94 13.33
C ASP A 257 -20.02 22.73 11.81
N VAL A 258 -20.65 21.65 11.40
CA VAL A 258 -20.74 21.25 9.99
C VAL A 258 -22.21 21.33 9.56
N GLY A 259 -22.47 22.07 8.51
CA GLY A 259 -23.76 22.08 7.85
C GLY A 259 -24.27 23.45 7.48
N THR A 260 -25.25 23.47 6.59
CA THR A 260 -26.00 24.67 6.25
C THR A 260 -26.70 25.18 7.50
N ALA A 261 -26.37 26.39 7.91
CA ALA A 261 -27.11 27.13 8.91
C ALA A 261 -28.57 27.24 8.44
N THR A 262 -29.37 26.26 8.76
CA THR A 262 -30.81 26.43 8.79
C THR A 262 -31.10 27.23 10.06
N GLU A 263 -31.76 28.34 9.89
CA GLU A 263 -32.08 29.32 10.94
C GLU A 263 -32.69 28.78 12.24
N ASP A 264 -33.01 27.48 12.30
CA ASP A 264 -33.64 26.77 13.43
C ASP A 264 -32.68 25.88 14.26
N ARG A 265 -31.38 25.76 13.95
CA ARG A 265 -30.46 24.96 14.77
C ARG A 265 -29.88 25.78 15.93
N ALA A 266 -30.33 25.45 17.13
CA ALA A 266 -29.92 26.14 18.37
C ALA A 266 -28.53 25.70 18.90
N PHE A 267 -27.84 24.74 18.30
CA PHE A 267 -26.58 24.21 18.77
C PHE A 267 -25.40 24.59 17.85
N ARG A 268 -24.24 24.82 18.49
CA ARG A 268 -23.04 25.33 17.82
C ARG A 268 -22.17 24.25 17.22
N TRP A 269 -22.00 23.09 17.87
CA TRP A 269 -21.17 22.00 17.39
C TRP A 269 -21.98 20.73 17.22
N ASN A 270 -21.90 20.12 16.03
CA ASN A 270 -22.63 18.92 15.66
C ASN A 270 -21.73 17.74 15.28
N ARG A 271 -20.40 17.92 15.28
CA ARG A 271 -19.39 16.90 15.04
C ARG A 271 -18.39 16.93 16.16
N ALA A 272 -17.92 15.73 16.55
CA ALA A 272 -16.79 15.55 17.45
C ALA A 272 -15.92 14.39 17.00
N VAL A 273 -14.72 14.32 17.56
CA VAL A 273 -13.81 13.19 17.36
C VAL A 273 -13.30 12.66 18.70
N ILE A 274 -13.07 11.34 18.73
CA ILE A 274 -12.35 10.65 19.79
C ILE A 274 -11.08 10.10 19.17
N ILE A 275 -9.94 10.60 19.59
CA ILE A 275 -8.61 10.17 19.09
C ILE A 275 -8.09 9.13 20.07
N ILE A 276 -7.66 7.99 19.57
CA ILE A 276 -7.23 6.83 20.35
C ILE A 276 -5.85 6.41 19.86
N GLY A 277 -4.87 6.45 20.75
CA GLY A 277 -3.55 5.86 20.51
C GLY A 277 -3.54 4.40 20.96
N ILE A 278 -3.07 3.51 20.09
CA ILE A 278 -3.03 2.08 20.37
C ILE A 278 -1.59 1.56 20.32
N ALA A 279 -1.34 0.52 21.11
CA ALA A 279 -0.05 -0.14 21.12
C ALA A 279 0.23 -0.83 19.78
N ASP A 280 1.51 -0.95 19.46
CA ASP A 280 1.97 -1.82 18.39
C ASP A 280 1.66 -3.30 18.66
N ASP A 281 1.95 -4.17 17.68
CA ASP A 281 1.80 -5.61 17.81
C ASP A 281 2.41 -6.12 19.13
N THR A 282 1.55 -6.51 20.08
CA THR A 282 1.96 -6.94 21.41
C THR A 282 2.35 -8.42 21.49
N GLY A 283 2.36 -9.12 20.35
CA GLY A 283 2.61 -10.56 20.23
C GLY A 283 1.39 -11.44 20.50
N ASP A 284 0.40 -10.93 21.24
CA ASP A 284 -0.88 -11.62 21.48
C ASP A 284 -2.00 -11.06 20.57
N LYS A 285 -1.94 -9.79 20.18
CA LYS A 285 -2.91 -9.12 19.29
C LYS A 285 -2.18 -8.27 18.25
N THR A 286 -2.71 -8.27 17.05
CA THR A 286 -2.28 -7.34 15.98
C THR A 286 -3.06 -6.04 16.04
N VAL A 287 -2.53 -4.98 15.42
CA VAL A 287 -3.27 -3.71 15.25
C VAL A 287 -4.65 -3.94 14.62
N GLY A 288 -4.77 -4.86 13.65
CA GLY A 288 -6.03 -5.25 13.04
C GLY A 288 -7.02 -5.86 14.02
N ASP A 289 -6.55 -6.69 14.97
CA ASP A 289 -7.40 -7.28 16.01
C ASP A 289 -7.94 -6.21 16.95
N ILE A 290 -7.11 -5.24 17.35
CA ILE A 290 -7.50 -4.11 18.20
C ILE A 290 -8.55 -3.24 17.50
N VAL A 291 -8.35 -2.93 16.21
CA VAL A 291 -9.32 -2.18 15.40
C VAL A 291 -10.66 -2.89 15.33
N SER A 292 -10.64 -4.21 15.04
CA SER A 292 -11.86 -5.02 14.93
C SER A 292 -12.60 -5.16 16.25
N GLU A 293 -11.88 -5.32 17.37
CA GLU A 293 -12.44 -5.36 18.71
C GLU A 293 -13.08 -4.01 19.07
N THR A 294 -12.40 -2.91 18.76
CA THR A 294 -12.91 -1.56 19.01
C THR A 294 -14.19 -1.28 18.23
N GLN A 295 -14.24 -1.67 16.95
CA GLN A 295 -15.47 -1.57 16.16
C GLN A 295 -16.62 -2.37 16.79
N GLY A 296 -16.35 -3.60 17.22
CA GLY A 296 -17.35 -4.44 17.89
C GLY A 296 -17.89 -3.80 19.19
N LYS A 297 -17.03 -3.17 19.98
CA LYS A 297 -17.42 -2.44 21.21
C LYS A 297 -18.33 -1.24 20.89
N ILE A 298 -18.01 -0.46 19.84
CA ILE A 298 -18.82 0.66 19.37
C ILE A 298 -20.22 0.18 18.95
N ASP A 299 -20.30 -0.90 18.16
CA ASP A 299 -21.56 -1.45 17.67
C ASP A 299 -22.43 -1.99 18.81
N GLU A 300 -21.84 -2.61 19.84
CA GLU A 300 -22.55 -3.08 21.03
C GLU A 300 -23.14 -1.91 21.84
N ILE A 301 -22.38 -0.84 22.02
CA ILE A 301 -22.83 0.35 22.73
C ILE A 301 -23.95 1.04 21.93
N ALA A 302 -23.81 1.16 20.62
CA ALA A 302 -24.82 1.73 19.72
C ALA A 302 -26.15 0.98 19.83
N ALA A 303 -26.10 -0.36 19.79
CA ALA A 303 -27.28 -1.21 19.94
C ALA A 303 -27.92 -1.10 21.33
N THR A 304 -27.11 -1.03 22.40
CA THR A 304 -27.58 -0.97 23.77
C THR A 304 -28.25 0.39 24.09
N ASN A 305 -27.71 1.49 23.55
CA ASN A 305 -28.21 2.83 23.80
C ASN A 305 -29.19 3.34 22.74
N ASN A 306 -29.59 2.48 21.79
CA ASN A 306 -30.53 2.82 20.69
C ASN A 306 -30.10 4.06 19.92
N TRP A 307 -28.81 4.16 19.54
CA TRP A 307 -28.38 5.22 18.64
C TRP A 307 -28.97 4.98 17.25
N GLY A 308 -29.25 6.05 16.53
CA GLY A 308 -29.77 5.93 15.16
C GLY A 308 -29.22 7.02 14.27
N ALA A 309 -28.82 6.63 13.05
CA ALA A 309 -28.54 7.59 12.00
C ALA A 309 -29.88 8.18 11.47
N PRO A 310 -29.88 9.41 10.94
CA PRO A 310 -31.03 9.98 10.26
C PRO A 310 -31.40 9.15 9.01
N ASP A 311 -32.64 9.22 8.60
CA ASP A 311 -33.10 8.66 7.34
C ASP A 311 -32.45 9.35 6.12
N ALA A 312 -32.70 8.83 4.92
CA ALA A 312 -32.17 9.39 3.68
C ALA A 312 -32.57 10.87 3.42
N GLN A 313 -33.51 11.40 4.20
CA GLN A 313 -33.97 12.78 4.19
C GLN A 313 -33.36 13.62 5.32
N GLY A 314 -32.46 13.05 6.11
CA GLY A 314 -31.78 13.71 7.23
C GLY A 314 -32.67 13.89 8.47
N LYS A 315 -33.78 13.13 8.58
CA LYS A 315 -34.72 13.22 9.67
C LYS A 315 -34.53 12.07 10.65
N CYS A 316 -34.47 12.43 11.95
CA CYS A 316 -34.37 11.46 13.03
C CYS A 316 -35.77 11.01 13.48
N ASP A 317 -35.89 9.74 13.81
CA ASP A 317 -37.08 9.18 14.44
C ASP A 317 -36.97 9.34 15.97
N GLU A 318 -37.52 10.42 16.50
CA GLU A 318 -37.42 10.76 17.91
C GLU A 318 -38.13 9.73 18.83
N ASP A 319 -39.08 8.95 18.30
CA ASP A 319 -39.80 7.94 19.06
C ASP A 319 -38.98 6.64 19.24
N SER A 320 -38.20 6.25 18.24
CA SER A 320 -37.39 5.04 18.27
C SER A 320 -35.92 5.30 18.62
N ASN A 321 -35.39 6.48 18.26
CA ASN A 321 -33.98 6.88 18.46
C ASN A 321 -33.91 8.29 19.07
N PRO A 322 -34.07 8.43 20.39
CA PRO A 322 -34.06 9.72 21.06
C PRO A 322 -32.72 10.47 20.94
N LEU A 323 -31.61 9.72 20.77
CA LEU A 323 -30.32 10.28 20.43
C LEU A 323 -30.03 9.95 18.98
N CYS A 324 -30.22 10.90 18.09
CA CYS A 324 -29.80 10.77 16.70
C CYS A 324 -28.30 10.95 16.60
N LEU A 325 -27.58 9.90 16.96
CA LEU A 325 -26.14 9.86 17.13
C LEU A 325 -25.56 8.71 16.30
N ARG A 326 -24.46 8.96 15.59
CA ARG A 326 -23.68 7.96 14.90
C ARG A 326 -22.21 8.14 15.28
N MET A 327 -21.56 7.06 15.58
CA MET A 327 -20.11 7.01 15.78
C MET A 327 -19.50 5.99 14.82
N THR A 328 -18.51 6.38 14.07
CA THR A 328 -17.87 5.54 13.07
C THR A 328 -16.36 5.54 13.29
N LEU A 329 -15.78 4.34 13.35
CA LEU A 329 -14.34 4.17 13.48
C LEU A 329 -13.64 4.48 12.16
N THR A 330 -12.62 5.32 12.21
CA THR A 330 -11.77 5.72 11.08
C THR A 330 -10.36 6.07 11.58
N GLY A 331 -9.54 6.69 10.77
CA GLY A 331 -8.16 7.04 11.12
C GLY A 331 -7.12 6.16 10.42
N PRO A 332 -5.82 6.43 10.60
CA PRO A 332 -4.73 5.70 9.93
C PRO A 332 -4.76 4.19 10.18
N ALA A 333 -4.88 3.73 11.44
CA ALA A 333 -4.87 2.30 11.76
C ALA A 333 -6.10 1.54 11.20
N PRO A 334 -7.36 2.01 11.31
CA PRO A 334 -8.49 1.42 10.62
C PRO A 334 -8.37 1.42 9.10
N LEU A 335 -7.76 2.46 8.51
CA LEU A 335 -7.49 2.52 7.08
C LEU A 335 -6.52 1.43 6.64
N THR A 336 -5.42 1.26 7.36
CA THR A 336 -4.43 0.19 7.14
C THR A 336 -5.07 -1.19 7.26
N ASN A 337 -5.90 -1.41 8.29
CA ASN A 337 -6.62 -2.67 8.47
C ASN A 337 -7.60 -2.94 7.32
N ALA A 338 -8.35 -1.93 6.88
CA ALA A 338 -9.26 -2.04 5.74
C ALA A 338 -8.52 -2.41 4.44
N VAL A 339 -7.35 -1.83 4.20
CA VAL A 339 -6.49 -2.19 3.06
C VAL A 339 -6.04 -3.64 3.16
N THR A 340 -5.63 -4.09 4.34
CA THR A 340 -5.13 -5.46 4.56
C THR A 340 -6.24 -6.50 4.38
N GLU A 341 -7.37 -6.32 5.03
CA GLU A 341 -8.45 -7.32 5.12
C GLU A 341 -9.31 -7.37 3.85
N GLU A 342 -9.74 -6.22 3.34
CA GLU A 342 -10.66 -6.15 2.21
C GLU A 342 -9.96 -6.36 0.86
N SER A 343 -8.69 -5.99 0.70
CA SER A 343 -7.97 -6.16 -0.58
C SER A 343 -7.99 -7.59 -1.09
N PHE A 344 -7.81 -8.55 -0.20
CA PHE A 344 -7.78 -9.95 -0.57
C PHE A 344 -9.17 -10.53 -0.87
N LYS A 345 -10.17 -10.12 -0.12
CA LYS A 345 -11.58 -10.47 -0.35
C LYS A 345 -12.06 -9.94 -1.71
N LEU A 346 -11.72 -8.70 -2.04
CA LEU A 346 -12.01 -8.10 -3.35
C LEU A 346 -11.34 -8.84 -4.51
N PHE A 347 -10.12 -9.32 -4.33
CA PHE A 347 -9.44 -10.15 -5.33
C PHE A 347 -10.30 -11.37 -5.71
N TRP A 348 -10.81 -12.12 -4.72
CA TRP A 348 -11.61 -13.31 -4.98
C TRP A 348 -13.01 -13.01 -5.53
N GLN A 349 -13.54 -11.82 -5.33
CA GLN A 349 -14.79 -11.39 -5.97
C GLN A 349 -14.59 -11.07 -7.45
N VAL A 350 -13.47 -10.44 -7.80
CA VAL A 350 -13.21 -9.92 -9.15
C VAL A 350 -12.51 -10.96 -10.05
N PHE A 351 -11.63 -11.79 -9.51
CA PHE A 351 -10.85 -12.76 -10.27
C PHE A 351 -11.69 -13.75 -11.09
N PRO A 352 -12.81 -14.34 -10.59
CA PRO A 352 -13.68 -15.20 -11.40
C PRO A 352 -14.28 -14.50 -12.62
N VAL A 353 -14.58 -13.21 -12.52
CA VAL A 353 -15.06 -12.41 -13.64
C VAL A 353 -13.99 -12.34 -14.73
N GLY A 354 -12.73 -12.13 -14.35
CA GLY A 354 -11.58 -12.17 -15.26
C GLY A 354 -11.44 -13.50 -15.98
N VAL A 355 -11.59 -14.60 -15.27
CA VAL A 355 -11.56 -15.96 -15.85
C VAL A 355 -12.67 -16.13 -16.88
N ILE A 356 -13.89 -15.66 -16.60
CA ILE A 356 -15.03 -15.72 -17.52
C ILE A 356 -14.78 -14.85 -18.75
N ILE A 357 -14.26 -13.64 -18.61
CA ILE A 357 -13.95 -12.74 -19.73
C ILE A 357 -12.91 -13.38 -20.64
N VAL A 358 -11.80 -13.87 -20.08
CA VAL A 358 -10.73 -14.54 -20.83
C VAL A 358 -11.25 -15.79 -21.54
N ALA A 359 -12.00 -16.64 -20.85
CA ALA A 359 -12.62 -17.83 -21.42
C ALA A 359 -13.57 -17.50 -22.57
N SER A 360 -14.38 -16.44 -22.41
CA SER A 360 -15.31 -15.97 -23.45
C SER A 360 -14.57 -15.47 -24.69
N MET A 361 -13.51 -14.69 -24.50
CA MET A 361 -12.69 -14.20 -25.60
C MET A 361 -11.95 -15.34 -26.33
N LEU A 362 -11.38 -16.27 -25.59
CA LEU A 362 -10.79 -17.47 -26.16
C LEU A 362 -11.81 -18.26 -26.98
N PHE A 363 -13.03 -18.41 -26.45
CA PHE A 363 -14.10 -19.11 -27.15
C PHE A 363 -14.47 -18.39 -28.44
N ILE A 364 -14.70 -17.07 -28.42
CA ILE A 364 -15.10 -16.26 -29.58
C ILE A 364 -14.07 -16.35 -30.72
N PHE A 365 -12.79 -16.21 -30.40
CA PHE A 365 -11.72 -16.28 -31.41
C PHE A 365 -11.54 -17.69 -31.99
N HIS A 366 -11.89 -18.73 -31.23
CA HIS A 366 -11.54 -20.10 -31.65
C HIS A 366 -12.75 -20.98 -32.00
N CYS A 367 -13.98 -20.46 -31.88
CA CYS A 367 -15.19 -21.17 -32.31
C CYS A 367 -15.49 -21.01 -33.82
N ASP A 368 -14.57 -20.46 -34.62
CA ASP A 368 -14.71 -20.19 -36.07
C ASP A 368 -15.79 -19.17 -36.47
N LEU A 369 -16.44 -18.52 -35.49
CA LEU A 369 -17.48 -17.54 -35.74
C LEU A 369 -17.01 -16.35 -36.58
N LEU A 370 -15.87 -15.79 -36.21
CA LEU A 370 -15.30 -14.59 -36.85
C LEU A 370 -14.75 -14.87 -38.27
N GLN A 371 -14.37 -16.11 -38.56
CA GLN A 371 -13.72 -16.47 -39.83
C GLN A 371 -14.68 -17.08 -40.83
N THR A 372 -15.57 -17.96 -40.41
CA THR A 372 -16.49 -18.67 -41.31
C THR A 372 -17.97 -18.37 -41.07
N GLY A 373 -18.30 -17.63 -40.00
CA GLY A 373 -19.69 -17.36 -39.58
C GLY A 373 -20.39 -18.60 -39.00
N ARG A 374 -19.69 -19.72 -38.81
CA ARG A 374 -20.25 -20.94 -38.22
C ARG A 374 -19.64 -21.21 -36.84
N ILE A 375 -20.45 -21.50 -35.84
CA ILE A 375 -20.01 -21.79 -34.47
C ILE A 375 -19.59 -23.26 -34.38
N ARG A 376 -18.33 -23.53 -34.12
CA ARG A 376 -17.81 -24.84 -33.76
C ARG A 376 -17.63 -24.90 -32.24
N PHE A 377 -18.75 -25.11 -31.53
CA PHE A 377 -18.80 -25.03 -30.06
C PHE A 377 -17.74 -25.90 -29.37
N VAL A 378 -17.65 -27.18 -29.74
CA VAL A 378 -16.70 -28.16 -29.13
C VAL A 378 -15.24 -27.73 -29.35
N GLN A 379 -14.91 -27.11 -30.46
CA GLN A 379 -13.55 -26.63 -30.74
C GLN A 379 -13.22 -25.43 -29.86
N GLY A 380 -14.14 -24.47 -29.73
CA GLY A 380 -13.96 -23.31 -28.85
C GLY A 380 -13.72 -23.76 -27.40
N VAL A 381 -14.56 -24.65 -26.86
CA VAL A 381 -14.40 -25.19 -25.50
C VAL A 381 -13.06 -25.91 -25.33
N LYS A 382 -12.64 -26.73 -26.29
CA LYS A 382 -11.33 -27.40 -26.22
C LYS A 382 -10.18 -26.39 -26.09
N VAL A 383 -10.19 -25.30 -26.87
CA VAL A 383 -9.12 -24.29 -26.78
C VAL A 383 -9.18 -23.53 -25.46
N VAL A 384 -10.35 -23.22 -24.93
CA VAL A 384 -10.52 -22.63 -23.60
C VAL A 384 -9.87 -23.49 -22.53
N ILE A 385 -10.10 -24.81 -22.57
CA ILE A 385 -9.49 -25.75 -21.61
C ILE A 385 -7.98 -25.85 -21.83
N ILE A 386 -7.51 -25.95 -23.08
CA ILE A 386 -6.10 -26.17 -23.40
C ILE A 386 -5.24 -24.95 -23.03
N ALA A 387 -5.71 -23.73 -23.26
CA ALA A 387 -4.97 -22.50 -22.96
C ALA A 387 -5.32 -21.91 -21.60
N GLY A 388 -6.57 -22.00 -21.15
CA GLY A 388 -7.05 -21.39 -19.91
C GLY A 388 -6.71 -22.19 -18.66
N LEU A 389 -6.91 -23.53 -18.67
CA LEU A 389 -6.69 -24.35 -17.47
C LEU A 389 -5.24 -24.32 -16.94
N PRO A 390 -4.20 -24.42 -17.79
CA PRO A 390 -2.81 -24.33 -17.32
C PRO A 390 -2.51 -22.99 -16.67
N THR A 391 -3.06 -21.91 -17.19
CA THR A 391 -2.85 -20.57 -16.66
C THR A 391 -3.59 -20.37 -15.34
N LEU A 392 -4.81 -20.87 -15.23
CA LEU A 392 -5.57 -20.87 -13.97
C LEU A 392 -4.83 -21.64 -12.86
N CYS A 393 -4.34 -22.83 -13.19
CA CYS A 393 -3.48 -23.59 -12.27
C CYS A 393 -2.22 -22.83 -11.88
N ALA A 394 -1.63 -22.09 -12.81
CA ALA A 394 -0.44 -21.30 -12.54
C ALA A 394 -0.71 -20.14 -11.57
N VAL A 395 -1.84 -19.46 -11.67
CA VAL A 395 -2.23 -18.40 -10.70
C VAL A 395 -2.36 -19.01 -9.30
N TRP A 396 -3.08 -20.12 -9.17
CA TRP A 396 -3.25 -20.79 -7.86
C TRP A 396 -1.92 -21.28 -7.28
N VAL A 397 -1.04 -21.86 -8.10
CA VAL A 397 0.30 -22.27 -7.66
C VAL A 397 1.15 -21.06 -7.26
N THR A 398 1.03 -19.94 -7.95
CA THR A 398 1.77 -18.71 -7.62
C THR A 398 1.36 -18.17 -6.26
N LEU A 399 0.05 -18.00 -6.04
CA LEU A 399 -0.49 -17.55 -4.75
C LEU A 399 -0.18 -18.56 -3.64
N GLY A 400 -0.35 -19.86 -3.91
CA GLY A 400 -0.03 -20.91 -2.96
C GLY A 400 1.46 -21.01 -2.59
N LEU A 401 2.37 -20.64 -3.49
CA LEU A 401 3.80 -20.54 -3.18
C LEU A 401 4.11 -19.31 -2.34
N ILE A 402 3.45 -18.18 -2.60
CA ILE A 402 3.58 -16.96 -1.79
C ILE A 402 3.17 -17.27 -0.35
N GLY A 403 1.99 -17.88 -0.14
CA GLY A 403 1.53 -18.26 1.20
C GLY A 403 2.38 -19.36 1.87
N LEU A 404 2.81 -20.39 1.12
CA LEU A 404 3.67 -21.45 1.68
C LEU A 404 5.04 -20.94 2.15
N LEU A 405 5.57 -19.88 1.50
CA LEU A 405 6.85 -19.26 1.85
C LEU A 405 6.70 -18.17 2.91
N ASP A 406 5.48 -17.91 3.36
CA ASP A 406 5.13 -16.82 4.28
C ASP A 406 5.73 -15.49 3.80
N TYR A 407 5.59 -15.23 2.49
CA TYR A 407 6.15 -14.03 1.89
C TYR A 407 5.22 -12.85 2.11
N GLU A 408 5.70 -11.87 2.86
CA GLU A 408 4.97 -10.64 3.11
C GLU A 408 4.65 -9.91 1.80
N VAL A 409 3.39 -9.64 1.56
CA VAL A 409 2.92 -8.98 0.36
C VAL A 409 2.13 -7.72 0.72
N THR A 410 2.13 -6.76 -0.17
CA THR A 410 1.36 -5.53 -0.02
C THR A 410 0.09 -5.57 -0.88
N MET A 411 -0.83 -4.64 -0.70
CA MET A 411 -2.09 -4.57 -1.45
C MET A 411 -1.93 -4.63 -2.98
N THR A 412 -0.78 -4.20 -3.50
CA THR A 412 -0.50 -4.22 -4.94
C THR A 412 -0.44 -5.63 -5.53
N VAL A 413 -0.28 -6.68 -4.70
CA VAL A 413 -0.32 -8.10 -5.11
C VAL A 413 -1.68 -8.51 -5.67
N ILE A 414 -2.76 -7.78 -5.36
CA ILE A 414 -4.10 -8.01 -5.96
C ILE A 414 -4.05 -7.99 -7.50
N LEU A 415 -3.10 -7.25 -8.09
CA LEU A 415 -2.90 -7.16 -9.53
C LEU A 415 -2.21 -8.39 -10.14
N VAL A 416 -1.53 -9.21 -9.33
CA VAL A 416 -0.73 -10.36 -9.81
C VAL A 416 -1.63 -11.39 -10.51
N GLY A 417 -2.78 -11.71 -9.92
CA GLY A 417 -3.71 -12.68 -10.50
C GLY A 417 -4.19 -12.31 -11.91
N PRO A 418 -4.82 -11.15 -12.11
CA PRO A 418 -5.25 -10.66 -13.42
C PRO A 418 -4.11 -10.57 -14.46
N ILE A 419 -2.93 -10.09 -14.04
CA ILE A 419 -1.78 -9.95 -14.94
C ILE A 419 -1.25 -11.33 -15.35
N VAL A 420 -1.01 -12.22 -14.40
CA VAL A 420 -0.51 -13.59 -14.66
C VAL A 420 -1.50 -14.39 -15.50
N LEU A 421 -2.81 -14.29 -15.22
CA LEU A 421 -3.87 -14.93 -16.00
C LEU A 421 -3.84 -14.44 -17.46
N SER A 422 -3.83 -13.13 -17.64
CA SER A 422 -3.91 -12.51 -18.96
C SER A 422 -2.70 -12.79 -19.83
N LEU A 423 -1.50 -12.76 -19.26
CA LEU A 423 -0.24 -13.04 -19.96
C LEU A 423 -0.06 -14.54 -20.24
N GLY A 424 -0.39 -15.38 -19.26
CA GLY A 424 -0.19 -16.82 -19.36
C GLY A 424 -0.98 -17.46 -20.48
N VAL A 425 -2.20 -16.98 -20.74
CA VAL A 425 -3.05 -17.49 -21.82
C VAL A 425 -2.40 -17.28 -23.20
N SER A 426 -1.64 -16.19 -23.39
CA SER A 426 -0.97 -15.90 -24.66
C SER A 426 0.03 -16.99 -25.06
N TYR A 427 0.76 -17.56 -24.11
CA TYR A 427 1.73 -18.64 -24.36
C TYR A 427 1.04 -19.90 -24.88
N GLY A 428 -0.08 -20.27 -24.26
CA GLY A 428 -0.92 -21.39 -24.70
C GLY A 428 -1.48 -21.17 -26.13
N LEU A 429 -1.91 -19.95 -26.43
CA LEU A 429 -2.41 -19.58 -27.76
C LEU A 429 -1.35 -19.71 -28.84
N HIS A 430 -0.15 -19.21 -28.61
CA HIS A 430 0.94 -19.30 -29.60
C HIS A 430 1.28 -20.76 -29.93
N ILE A 431 1.33 -21.65 -28.93
CA ILE A 431 1.59 -23.08 -29.15
C ILE A 431 0.44 -23.74 -29.93
N THR A 432 -0.82 -23.47 -29.55
CA THR A 432 -2.00 -24.06 -30.19
C THR A 432 -2.20 -23.57 -31.63
N ASN A 433 -1.91 -22.29 -31.90
CA ASN A 433 -1.96 -21.73 -33.25
C ASN A 433 -0.89 -22.40 -34.15
N ARG A 434 0.34 -22.55 -33.65
CA ARG A 434 1.41 -23.21 -34.38
C ARG A 434 1.14 -24.70 -34.62
N TYR A 435 0.53 -25.38 -33.63
CA TYR A 435 0.08 -26.75 -33.81
C TYR A 435 -0.95 -26.87 -34.94
N ALA A 436 -1.89 -25.93 -35.06
CA ALA A 436 -2.88 -25.91 -36.14
C ALA A 436 -2.27 -25.70 -37.55
N GLU A 437 -1.20 -24.88 -37.64
CA GLU A 437 -0.47 -24.66 -38.90
C GLU A 437 0.39 -25.85 -39.33
N SER A 438 0.80 -26.72 -38.42
CA SER A 438 1.72 -27.82 -38.66
C SER A 438 1.01 -28.99 -39.31
N LYS A 439 1.73 -29.75 -40.18
CA LYS A 439 1.22 -30.95 -40.88
C LYS A 439 1.82 -32.22 -40.28
N GLY A 440 1.08 -33.31 -40.26
CA GLY A 440 1.54 -34.64 -39.79
C GLY A 440 0.63 -35.23 -38.71
N THR A 441 1.12 -36.22 -38.00
CA THR A 441 0.45 -36.82 -36.85
C THR A 441 0.37 -35.84 -35.66
N PRO A 442 -0.57 -35.98 -34.69
CA PRO A 442 -0.66 -35.08 -33.56
C PRO A 442 0.65 -34.89 -32.80
N HIS A 443 1.44 -35.93 -32.64
CA HIS A 443 2.74 -35.87 -31.96
C HIS A 443 3.79 -35.11 -32.80
N GLU A 444 3.84 -35.34 -34.14
CA GLU A 444 4.73 -34.61 -35.05
C GLU A 444 4.39 -33.12 -35.10
N LYS A 445 3.08 -32.78 -35.18
CA LYS A 445 2.63 -31.40 -35.14
C LYS A 445 3.04 -30.70 -33.84
N MET A 446 2.89 -31.39 -32.70
CA MET A 446 3.27 -30.83 -31.41
C MET A 446 4.79 -30.66 -31.29
N ALA A 447 5.57 -31.66 -31.72
CA ALA A 447 7.03 -31.55 -31.77
C ALA A 447 7.51 -30.37 -32.63
N ALA A 448 6.89 -30.17 -33.79
CA ALA A 448 7.18 -29.02 -34.66
C ALA A 448 6.80 -27.69 -34.00
N ALA A 449 5.66 -27.61 -33.32
CA ALA A 449 5.22 -26.43 -32.60
C ALA A 449 6.17 -26.08 -31.41
N LEU A 450 6.57 -27.08 -30.62
CA LEU A 450 7.50 -26.86 -29.51
C LEU A 450 8.92 -26.49 -29.99
N ASN A 451 9.41 -27.07 -31.09
CA ASN A 451 10.74 -26.77 -31.61
C ASN A 451 10.86 -25.36 -32.21
N SER A 452 9.77 -24.79 -32.74
CA SER A 452 9.75 -23.43 -33.31
C SER A 452 9.22 -22.41 -32.32
N THR A 453 7.92 -22.47 -32.02
CA THR A 453 7.22 -21.50 -31.15
C THR A 453 7.57 -21.69 -29.70
N GLY A 454 7.86 -22.92 -29.23
CA GLY A 454 8.28 -23.14 -27.85
C GLY A 454 9.57 -22.41 -27.48
N ARG A 455 10.52 -22.25 -28.43
CA ARG A 455 11.72 -21.43 -28.23
C ARG A 455 11.39 -19.93 -28.12
N ALA A 456 10.45 -19.46 -28.92
CA ALA A 456 10.00 -18.07 -28.85
C ALA A 456 9.29 -17.79 -27.51
N VAL A 457 8.41 -18.70 -27.08
CA VAL A 457 7.74 -18.62 -25.78
C VAL A 457 8.73 -18.66 -24.61
N PHE A 458 9.78 -19.49 -24.69
CA PHE A 458 10.84 -19.48 -23.68
C PHE A 458 11.54 -18.12 -23.60
N LEU A 459 11.92 -17.57 -24.76
CA LEU A 459 12.59 -16.27 -24.80
C LEU A 459 11.67 -15.14 -24.31
N SER A 460 10.41 -15.17 -24.68
CA SER A 460 9.37 -14.27 -24.21
C SER A 460 9.23 -14.37 -22.69
N ALA A 461 9.04 -15.57 -22.14
CA ALA A 461 8.95 -15.77 -20.70
C ALA A 461 10.20 -15.24 -19.95
N MET A 462 11.41 -15.52 -20.48
CA MET A 462 12.66 -15.02 -19.90
C MET A 462 12.73 -13.48 -19.88
N THR A 463 12.36 -12.83 -20.97
CA THR A 463 12.37 -11.36 -21.03
C THR A 463 11.29 -10.74 -20.13
N THR A 464 10.13 -11.37 -20.01
CA THR A 464 9.06 -10.95 -19.11
C THR A 464 9.46 -11.12 -17.63
N ILE A 465 10.09 -12.25 -17.28
CA ILE A 465 10.66 -12.47 -15.94
C ILE A 465 11.70 -11.39 -15.62
N ILE A 466 12.59 -11.07 -16.56
CA ILE A 466 13.61 -10.03 -16.40
C ILE A 466 12.96 -8.65 -16.22
N GLY A 467 11.92 -8.35 -17.00
CA GLY A 467 11.15 -7.11 -16.85
C GLY A 467 10.53 -6.97 -15.46
N PHE A 468 9.98 -8.05 -14.91
CA PHE A 468 9.42 -8.03 -13.55
C PHE A 468 10.50 -8.05 -12.45
N ILE A 469 11.60 -8.79 -12.62
CA ILE A 469 12.74 -8.74 -11.69
C ILE A 469 13.34 -7.33 -11.63
N SER A 470 13.26 -6.52 -12.71
CA SER A 470 13.77 -5.15 -12.66
C SER A 470 13.05 -4.28 -11.61
N LEU A 471 11.80 -4.58 -11.27
CA LEU A 471 11.05 -3.92 -10.20
C LEU A 471 11.66 -4.18 -8.81
N THR A 472 12.39 -5.28 -8.63
CA THR A 472 13.02 -5.60 -7.35
C THR A 472 14.23 -4.71 -7.03
N PHE A 473 14.71 -3.94 -8.01
CA PHE A 473 15.76 -2.93 -7.80
C PHE A 473 15.21 -1.55 -7.42
N ALA A 474 13.89 -1.39 -7.38
CA ALA A 474 13.27 -0.20 -6.82
C ALA A 474 13.54 -0.12 -5.30
N PRO A 475 13.73 1.07 -4.72
CA PRO A 475 13.98 1.21 -3.28
C PRO A 475 12.74 0.94 -2.40
N MET A 476 11.58 0.68 -2.98
CA MET A 476 10.31 0.51 -2.28
C MET A 476 9.88 -0.97 -2.20
N LYS A 477 9.60 -1.47 -0.98
CA LYS A 477 9.13 -2.85 -0.76
C LYS A 477 7.89 -3.23 -1.59
N PRO A 478 6.81 -2.43 -1.68
CA PRO A 478 5.63 -2.80 -2.45
C PRO A 478 5.92 -3.07 -3.94
N ILE A 479 6.82 -2.30 -4.54
CA ILE A 479 7.23 -2.51 -5.93
C ILE A 479 8.07 -3.79 -6.04
N GLN A 480 8.96 -4.04 -5.07
CA GLN A 480 9.77 -5.25 -5.01
C GLN A 480 8.91 -6.51 -4.87
N THR A 481 7.90 -6.49 -3.99
CA THR A 481 7.01 -7.64 -3.74
C THR A 481 6.21 -8.02 -4.98
N VAL A 482 5.65 -7.03 -5.69
CA VAL A 482 5.00 -7.24 -6.99
C VAL A 482 5.97 -7.78 -8.02
N GLY A 483 7.19 -7.25 -8.08
CA GLY A 483 8.24 -7.72 -8.98
C GLY A 483 8.55 -9.20 -8.80
N TRP A 484 8.78 -9.65 -7.57
CA TRP A 484 9.01 -11.05 -7.23
C TRP A 484 7.80 -11.94 -7.51
N ALA A 485 6.60 -11.50 -7.11
CA ALA A 485 5.36 -12.25 -7.30
C ALA A 485 5.04 -12.45 -8.80
N LEU A 486 5.16 -11.40 -9.61
CA LEU A 486 4.96 -11.49 -11.07
C LEU A 486 6.05 -12.32 -11.75
N ALA A 487 7.32 -12.14 -11.39
CA ALA A 487 8.41 -12.91 -11.96
C ALA A 487 8.25 -14.42 -11.66
N GLY A 488 7.96 -14.76 -10.38
CA GLY A 488 7.67 -16.12 -9.96
C GLY A 488 6.42 -16.67 -10.65
N GLY A 489 5.36 -15.87 -10.77
CA GLY A 489 4.14 -16.21 -11.50
C GLY A 489 4.39 -16.58 -12.95
N ILE A 490 5.20 -15.82 -13.67
CA ILE A 490 5.56 -16.14 -15.08
C ILE A 490 6.43 -17.38 -15.19
N VAL A 491 7.33 -17.64 -14.23
CA VAL A 491 8.07 -18.91 -14.17
C VAL A 491 7.12 -20.09 -14.08
N VAL A 492 6.15 -20.01 -13.16
CA VAL A 492 5.12 -21.05 -12.97
C VAL A 492 4.27 -21.20 -14.23
N VAL A 493 3.79 -20.09 -14.81
CA VAL A 493 3.02 -20.08 -16.07
C VAL A 493 3.78 -20.77 -17.19
N TYR A 494 5.06 -20.45 -17.36
CA TYR A 494 5.88 -21.09 -18.39
C TYR A 494 5.93 -22.61 -18.22
N PHE A 495 6.23 -23.09 -17.02
CA PHE A 495 6.30 -24.54 -16.77
C PHE A 495 4.94 -25.21 -16.93
N MET A 496 3.87 -24.63 -16.37
CA MET A 496 2.51 -25.17 -16.51
C MET A 496 2.07 -25.21 -17.96
N THR A 497 2.34 -24.16 -18.72
CA THR A 497 2.03 -24.09 -20.16
C THR A 497 2.82 -25.14 -20.95
N MET A 498 4.13 -25.25 -20.74
CA MET A 498 4.98 -26.21 -21.46
C MET A 498 4.65 -27.67 -21.14
N ILE A 499 4.16 -27.94 -19.94
CA ILE A 499 3.74 -29.31 -19.53
C ILE A 499 2.30 -29.58 -19.96
N MET A 500 1.35 -28.73 -19.60
CA MET A 500 -0.09 -29.03 -19.73
C MET A 500 -0.61 -28.79 -21.15
N VAL A 501 -0.24 -27.71 -21.85
CA VAL A 501 -0.79 -27.36 -23.18
C VAL A 501 -0.52 -28.45 -24.21
N PRO A 502 0.71 -28.97 -24.37
CA PRO A 502 0.99 -30.05 -25.33
C PRO A 502 0.19 -31.33 -25.01
N ASN A 503 0.13 -31.67 -23.75
CA ASN A 503 -0.53 -32.91 -23.30
C ASN A 503 -2.06 -32.81 -23.42
N LEU A 504 -2.67 -31.67 -23.05
CA LEU A 504 -4.10 -31.41 -23.24
C LEU A 504 -4.48 -31.36 -24.72
N THR A 505 -3.64 -30.77 -25.57
CA THR A 505 -3.87 -30.70 -27.03
C THR A 505 -3.97 -32.10 -27.64
N ILE A 506 -3.09 -33.01 -27.23
CA ILE A 506 -3.11 -34.41 -27.71
C ILE A 506 -4.28 -35.17 -27.09
N LEU A 507 -4.52 -35.01 -25.78
CA LEU A 507 -5.59 -35.72 -25.05
C LEU A 507 -6.97 -35.37 -25.59
N LEU A 508 -7.21 -34.10 -25.87
CA LEU A 508 -8.48 -33.59 -26.36
C LEU A 508 -8.64 -33.71 -27.89
N ASP A 509 -7.63 -34.22 -28.61
CA ASP A 509 -7.61 -34.32 -30.10
C ASP A 509 -8.07 -33.02 -30.76
N LEU A 510 -7.25 -31.96 -30.63
CA LEU A 510 -7.59 -30.61 -31.13
C LEU A 510 -7.52 -30.65 -32.69
N LYS A 511 -8.67 -30.38 -33.31
CA LYS A 511 -8.79 -30.30 -34.78
C LYS A 511 -9.12 -28.86 -35.22
N LYS A 512 -8.17 -27.95 -35.00
CA LYS A 512 -8.30 -26.53 -35.38
C LYS A 512 -7.87 -26.35 -36.83
N PRO A 513 -8.74 -25.83 -37.72
CA PRO A 513 -8.32 -25.47 -39.08
C PRO A 513 -7.39 -24.24 -39.04
N SER A 514 -6.43 -24.22 -39.95
CA SER A 514 -5.59 -23.04 -40.20
C SER A 514 -6.26 -22.20 -41.28
N HIS A 515 -6.61 -20.97 -40.98
CA HIS A 515 -7.18 -20.03 -41.96
C HIS A 515 -6.12 -19.01 -42.38
N PRO A 516 -6.10 -18.62 -43.67
CA PRO A 516 -5.22 -17.54 -44.11
C PRO A 516 -5.66 -16.20 -43.46
N PRO A 517 -4.73 -15.31 -43.13
CA PRO A 517 -5.05 -14.03 -42.53
C PRO A 517 -5.92 -13.16 -43.47
N HIS A 518 -6.80 -12.33 -42.88
CA HIS A 518 -7.74 -11.51 -43.64
C HIS A 518 -6.99 -10.50 -44.56
N LYS A 519 -7.45 -10.32 -45.77
CA LYS A 519 -6.77 -9.47 -46.77
C LYS A 519 -6.53 -8.04 -46.33
N VAL A 520 -7.48 -7.44 -45.59
CA VAL A 520 -7.32 -6.09 -45.02
C VAL A 520 -6.20 -6.02 -43.99
N PHE A 521 -6.10 -7.02 -43.11
CA PHE A 521 -5.01 -7.14 -42.15
C PHE A 521 -3.64 -7.25 -42.83
N VAL A 522 -3.53 -8.12 -43.83
CA VAL A 522 -2.31 -8.27 -44.64
C VAL A 522 -1.91 -6.97 -45.32
N ALA A 523 -2.89 -6.23 -45.86
CA ALA A 523 -2.64 -4.94 -46.51
C ALA A 523 -2.14 -3.89 -45.49
N ALA A 524 -2.77 -3.83 -44.31
CA ALA A 524 -2.39 -2.91 -43.26
C ALA A 524 -0.96 -3.15 -42.75
N VAL A 525 -0.60 -4.41 -42.47
CA VAL A 525 0.73 -4.79 -41.98
C VAL A 525 1.83 -4.65 -43.05
N ASN A 526 1.50 -4.78 -44.33
CA ASN A 526 2.47 -4.58 -45.41
C ASN A 526 2.70 -3.10 -45.77
N MET A 527 1.83 -2.18 -45.38
CA MET A 527 1.98 -0.74 -45.62
C MET A 527 3.26 -0.15 -45.05
N PRO A 528 3.66 -0.43 -43.80
CA PRO A 528 4.92 0.05 -43.23
C PRO A 528 6.17 -0.48 -43.94
N VAL A 529 6.13 -1.69 -44.44
CA VAL A 529 7.24 -2.27 -45.26
C VAL A 529 7.41 -1.52 -46.56
N LYS A 530 6.31 -1.09 -47.20
CA LYS A 530 6.35 -0.31 -48.45
C LYS A 530 6.84 1.12 -48.18
N TRP A 531 6.34 1.81 -47.13
CA TRP A 531 6.53 3.22 -46.83
C TRP A 531 7.38 3.44 -45.61
N SER A 532 8.44 2.63 -45.42
CA SER A 532 9.25 2.54 -44.22
C SER A 532 9.76 3.90 -43.68
N LYS A 533 10.23 4.80 -44.58
CA LYS A 533 10.74 6.13 -44.19
C LYS A 533 9.65 7.02 -43.57
N ILE A 534 8.44 7.02 -44.15
CA ILE A 534 7.31 7.83 -43.65
C ILE A 534 6.83 7.28 -42.30
N THR A 535 6.72 5.96 -42.21
CA THR A 535 6.33 5.31 -40.94
C THR A 535 7.34 5.63 -39.84
N LEU A 536 8.65 5.53 -40.10
CA LEU A 536 9.69 5.89 -39.13
C LEU A 536 9.63 7.35 -38.70
N ALA A 537 9.44 8.27 -39.65
CA ALA A 537 9.31 9.70 -39.33
C ALA A 537 8.09 10.00 -38.45
N LEU A 538 6.93 9.37 -38.78
CA LEU A 538 5.72 9.52 -38.01
C LEU A 538 5.90 9.05 -36.53
N PHE A 539 6.40 7.82 -36.37
CA PHE A 539 6.62 7.25 -35.03
C PHE A 539 7.66 8.06 -34.23
N LEU A 540 8.74 8.54 -34.87
CA LEU A 540 9.74 9.38 -34.24
C LEU A 540 9.13 10.73 -33.79
N THR A 541 8.31 11.34 -34.63
CA THR A 541 7.64 12.61 -34.28
C THR A 541 6.72 12.45 -33.08
N VAL A 542 5.89 11.43 -33.08
CA VAL A 542 4.98 11.13 -31.96
C VAL A 542 5.76 10.82 -30.69
N MET A 543 6.86 10.07 -30.77
CA MET A 543 7.73 9.78 -29.64
C MET A 543 8.35 11.04 -29.04
N ILE A 544 8.82 11.98 -29.87
CA ILE A 544 9.40 13.25 -29.40
C ILE A 544 8.34 14.10 -28.70
N ILE A 545 7.11 14.16 -29.25
CA ILE A 545 6.01 14.90 -28.62
C ILE A 545 5.67 14.28 -27.27
N SER A 546 5.50 12.97 -27.22
CA SER A 546 5.16 12.27 -25.97
C SER A 546 6.24 12.43 -24.91
N ALA A 547 7.49 12.14 -25.21
CA ALA A 547 8.58 12.18 -24.23
C ALA A 547 9.03 13.62 -23.87
N GLY A 548 8.80 14.59 -24.76
CA GLY A 548 9.22 15.98 -24.54
C GLY A 548 8.13 16.87 -23.94
N TYR A 549 6.96 16.92 -24.56
CA TYR A 549 5.88 17.82 -24.15
C TYR A 549 4.98 17.20 -23.08
N ASN A 550 4.42 16.01 -23.34
CA ASN A 550 3.46 15.43 -22.41
C ASN A 550 4.06 15.03 -21.06
N ARG A 551 5.36 14.68 -21.02
CA ARG A 551 6.03 14.34 -19.75
C ARG A 551 5.99 15.49 -18.75
N GLN A 552 6.08 16.74 -19.21
CA GLN A 552 6.10 17.92 -18.32
C GLN A 552 4.72 18.21 -17.70
N ASN A 553 3.66 17.64 -18.27
CA ASN A 553 2.29 17.85 -17.82
C ASN A 553 1.80 16.73 -16.86
N VAL A 554 2.50 15.59 -16.83
CA VAL A 554 2.13 14.50 -15.90
C VAL A 554 2.54 14.90 -14.49
N GLU A 555 1.57 15.06 -13.62
CA GLU A 555 1.78 15.39 -12.23
C GLU A 555 2.17 14.17 -11.42
N GLU A 556 3.04 14.37 -10.44
CA GLU A 556 3.39 13.41 -9.41
C GLU A 556 2.43 13.65 -8.25
N ASN A 557 1.60 12.67 -7.93
CA ASN A 557 0.67 12.80 -6.83
C ASN A 557 0.35 11.41 -6.26
N ILE A 558 0.71 11.24 -5.00
CA ILE A 558 0.32 10.09 -4.20
C ILE A 558 -0.79 10.55 -3.27
N ASP A 559 -1.93 9.96 -3.45
CA ASP A 559 -3.03 10.06 -2.51
C ASP A 559 -3.18 8.68 -1.85
N LEU A 560 -2.72 8.57 -0.61
CA LEU A 560 -2.76 7.32 0.14
C LEU A 560 -4.19 6.86 0.39
N LEU A 561 -5.12 7.80 0.54
CA LEU A 561 -6.54 7.49 0.73
C LEU A 561 -7.14 6.81 -0.51
N LYS A 562 -6.72 7.20 -1.72
CA LYS A 562 -7.16 6.57 -2.98
C LYS A 562 -6.61 5.16 -3.20
N MET A 563 -5.69 4.73 -2.36
CA MET A 563 -5.18 3.36 -2.37
C MET A 563 -6.04 2.41 -1.56
N ALA A 564 -6.90 2.93 -0.69
CA ALA A 564 -7.82 2.13 0.11
C ALA A 564 -9.13 1.80 -0.65
N PRO A 565 -9.83 0.70 -0.28
CA PRO A 565 -11.10 0.34 -0.90
C PRO A 565 -12.22 1.34 -0.54
N ASN A 566 -12.77 2.04 -1.54
CA ASN A 566 -13.79 3.08 -1.37
C ASN A 566 -15.12 2.60 -0.78
N GLU A 567 -15.38 1.29 -0.79
CA GLU A 567 -16.63 0.71 -0.26
C GLU A 567 -16.61 0.56 1.26
N VAL A 568 -15.44 0.64 1.90
CA VAL A 568 -15.29 0.51 3.35
C VAL A 568 -15.71 1.79 4.05
N GLU A 569 -16.55 1.67 5.08
CA GLU A 569 -17.09 2.81 5.82
C GLU A 569 -15.99 3.65 6.48
N ALA A 570 -14.96 3.01 7.03
CA ALA A 570 -13.81 3.69 7.63
C ALA A 570 -13.09 4.60 6.63
N VAL A 571 -12.94 4.16 5.37
CA VAL A 571 -12.31 4.94 4.29
C VAL A 571 -13.16 6.14 3.91
N GLN A 572 -14.48 5.94 3.75
CA GLN A 572 -15.42 7.04 3.43
C GLN A 572 -15.47 8.09 4.54
N LYS A 573 -15.41 7.64 5.79
CA LYS A 573 -15.41 8.56 6.93
C LYS A 573 -14.07 9.26 7.12
N MET A 574 -12.96 8.67 6.68
CA MET A 574 -11.67 9.34 6.67
C MET A 574 -11.65 10.56 5.75
N ASP A 575 -12.25 10.44 4.56
CA ASP A 575 -12.39 11.55 3.63
C ASP A 575 -13.26 12.68 4.20
N VAL A 576 -14.38 12.32 4.85
CA VAL A 576 -15.25 13.28 5.53
C VAL A 576 -14.54 13.96 6.70
N TYR A 577 -13.86 13.19 7.54
CA TYR A 577 -13.08 13.70 8.67
C TYR A 577 -12.00 14.67 8.18
N SER A 578 -11.25 14.28 7.15
CA SER A 578 -10.19 15.13 6.58
C SER A 578 -10.74 16.47 6.08
N THR A 579 -11.91 16.45 5.42
CA THR A 579 -12.51 17.67 4.86
C THR A 579 -13.12 18.57 5.94
N GLU A 580 -13.81 17.98 6.94
CA GLU A 580 -14.56 18.75 7.94
C GLU A 580 -13.69 19.25 9.09
N PHE A 581 -12.68 18.46 9.52
CA PHE A 581 -11.77 18.84 10.60
C PHE A 581 -10.45 19.44 10.11
N GLU A 582 -10.21 19.46 8.78
CA GLU A 582 -8.94 19.88 8.20
C GLU A 582 -7.76 19.08 8.79
N ALA A 583 -7.97 17.78 8.96
CA ALA A 583 -7.12 16.85 9.70
C ALA A 583 -6.95 15.53 8.92
N GLY A 584 -6.22 14.57 9.49
CA GLY A 584 -6.15 13.22 8.94
C GLY A 584 -4.77 12.74 8.53
N GLN A 585 -3.79 13.65 8.43
CA GLN A 585 -2.37 13.32 8.30
C GLN A 585 -1.65 13.68 9.61
N PRO A 586 -1.76 12.86 10.67
CA PRO A 586 -1.10 13.14 11.91
C PRO A 586 0.43 13.15 11.73
N GLY A 587 1.05 14.13 12.37
CA GLY A 587 2.49 14.28 12.43
C GLY A 587 2.95 14.76 13.79
N PHE A 588 4.25 14.67 14.05
CA PHE A 588 4.86 14.95 15.33
C PHE A 588 6.15 15.74 15.15
N LEU A 589 6.39 16.71 16.00
CA LEU A 589 7.74 17.24 16.23
C LEU A 589 8.20 16.69 17.58
N LEU A 590 9.25 15.89 17.57
CA LEU A 590 9.88 15.38 18.80
C LEU A 590 10.89 16.42 19.29
N VAL A 591 10.51 17.12 20.36
CA VAL A 591 11.33 18.18 20.95
C VAL A 591 12.14 17.60 22.11
N GLU A 592 13.45 17.78 22.03
CA GLU A 592 14.40 17.46 23.10
C GLU A 592 14.58 18.72 23.95
N ALA A 593 14.04 18.70 25.16
CA ALA A 593 14.09 19.81 26.11
C ALA A 593 13.86 19.27 27.52
N ASP A 594 14.72 19.63 28.48
CA ASP A 594 14.52 19.31 29.88
C ASP A 594 13.47 20.27 30.46
N ILE A 595 12.24 19.74 30.66
CA ILE A 595 11.11 20.47 31.22
C ILE A 595 10.76 19.99 32.63
N ARG A 596 11.61 19.18 33.25
CA ARG A 596 11.41 18.61 34.57
C ARG A 596 11.34 19.71 35.63
N ALA A 597 10.31 19.62 36.48
CA ALA A 597 10.14 20.43 37.68
C ALA A 597 10.43 19.60 38.92
N ASP A 598 11.25 20.18 39.84
CA ASP A 598 11.66 19.52 41.07
C ASP A 598 11.33 20.45 42.27
N PRO A 599 10.45 20.06 43.18
CA PRO A 599 10.07 20.91 44.31
C PRO A 599 11.22 21.19 45.27
N GLU A 600 12.22 20.31 45.37
CA GLU A 600 13.41 20.53 46.18
C GLU A 600 14.31 21.65 45.64
N LEU A 601 14.38 21.82 44.30
CA LEU A 601 15.15 22.87 43.63
C LEU A 601 14.58 24.28 43.94
N GLY A 602 13.28 24.37 44.34
CA GLY A 602 12.68 25.62 44.78
C GLY A 602 13.30 26.26 46.05
N ILE A 603 14.19 25.54 46.80
CA ILE A 603 14.69 25.98 48.11
C ILE A 603 16.20 26.23 48.12
N GLY A 604 17.02 25.77 47.17
CA GLY A 604 18.46 25.75 47.39
C GLY A 604 19.44 26.05 46.29
N SER A 605 19.18 25.81 45.04
CA SER A 605 20.10 26.22 43.95
C SER A 605 19.44 26.17 42.56
N ILE A 606 19.51 27.27 41.84
CA ILE A 606 19.06 27.37 40.45
C ILE A 606 20.17 26.84 39.58
N THR A 607 19.95 25.73 38.90
CA THR A 607 20.78 25.31 37.79
C THR A 607 20.48 26.14 36.53
N ALA A 608 21.41 26.24 35.60
CA ALA A 608 21.31 27.15 34.45
C ALA A 608 20.19 26.81 33.44
N ASP A 609 19.65 25.61 33.50
CA ASP A 609 18.60 25.15 32.61
C ASP A 609 17.22 25.35 33.23
N HIS A 610 16.54 26.40 32.80
CA HIS A 610 15.25 26.81 33.34
C HIS A 610 14.13 26.08 32.58
N PRO A 611 13.32 25.20 33.20
CA PRO A 611 12.29 24.42 32.50
C PRO A 611 11.22 25.30 31.85
N TYR A 612 10.89 26.46 32.43
CA TYR A 612 9.95 27.40 31.81
C TYR A 612 10.46 27.98 30.51
N ALA A 613 11.74 28.33 30.39
CA ALA A 613 12.32 28.83 29.14
C ALA A 613 12.23 27.82 28.01
N ASN A 614 12.39 26.53 28.31
CA ASN A 614 12.19 25.45 27.35
C ASN A 614 10.71 25.32 26.94
N LEU A 615 9.78 25.46 27.90
CA LEU A 615 8.35 25.49 27.60
C LEU A 615 7.94 26.69 26.75
N GLU A 616 8.53 27.87 27.00
CA GLU A 616 8.35 29.05 26.16
C GLU A 616 8.87 28.82 24.73
N GLY A 617 10.00 28.15 24.59
CA GLY A 617 10.50 27.70 23.28
C GLY A 617 9.52 26.77 22.56
N ILE A 618 8.90 25.83 23.28
CA ILE A 618 7.86 24.92 22.75
C ILE A 618 6.61 25.71 22.32
N GLU A 619 6.14 26.67 23.15
CA GLU A 619 5.02 27.54 22.83
C GLU A 619 5.26 28.35 21.57
N ASN A 620 6.43 28.98 21.49
CA ASN A 620 6.82 29.76 20.31
C ASN A 620 6.87 28.91 19.04
N LEU A 621 7.34 27.66 19.14
CA LEU A 621 7.34 26.72 18.00
C LEU A 621 5.92 26.30 17.64
N GLU A 622 5.08 25.96 18.63
CA GLU A 622 3.66 25.66 18.43
C GLU A 622 2.93 26.80 17.75
N ALA A 623 3.11 28.02 18.21
CA ALA A 623 2.48 29.21 17.62
C ALA A 623 2.91 29.43 16.16
N LYS A 624 4.21 29.29 15.85
CA LYS A 624 4.71 29.37 14.48
C LYS A 624 4.16 28.27 13.57
N CYS A 625 3.99 27.04 14.08
CA CYS A 625 3.38 25.95 13.34
C CYS A 625 1.88 26.22 13.08
N ASN A 626 1.18 26.83 14.03
CA ASN A 626 -0.23 27.21 13.87
C ASN A 626 -0.44 28.38 12.89
N ASP A 627 0.60 29.18 12.60
CA ASP A 627 0.57 30.21 11.57
C ASP A 627 0.77 29.64 10.14
N VAL A 628 1.13 28.36 10.01
CA VAL A 628 1.27 27.69 8.72
C VAL A 628 -0.09 27.28 8.19
N GLU A 629 -0.39 27.62 6.94
CA GLU A 629 -1.66 27.26 6.29
C GLU A 629 -1.81 25.72 6.21
N ASN A 630 -2.99 25.21 6.54
CA ASN A 630 -3.32 23.79 6.58
C ASN A 630 -2.53 22.96 7.61
N ALA A 631 -2.04 23.58 8.66
CA ALA A 631 -1.44 22.88 9.80
C ALA A 631 -2.07 23.35 11.11
N THR A 632 -2.24 22.43 12.03
CA THR A 632 -2.65 22.77 13.40
C THR A 632 -1.75 22.04 14.38
N ALA A 633 -1.12 22.78 15.29
CA ALA A 633 -0.17 22.26 16.27
C ALA A 633 -0.77 22.32 17.68
N VAL A 634 -0.48 21.29 18.50
CA VAL A 634 -0.86 21.21 19.92
C VAL A 634 0.27 20.57 20.71
N SER A 635 0.67 21.23 21.78
CA SER A 635 1.68 20.73 22.73
C SER A 635 1.12 20.68 24.16
N ILE A 636 1.96 20.31 25.14
CA ILE A 636 1.60 20.35 26.55
C ILE A 636 1.18 21.76 27.01
N VAL A 637 1.66 22.80 26.37
CA VAL A 637 1.32 24.20 26.68
C VAL A 637 -0.18 24.48 26.51
N PHE A 638 -0.83 23.77 25.58
CA PHE A 638 -2.29 23.83 25.46
C PHE A 638 -3.01 23.52 26.77
N LEU A 639 -2.62 22.45 27.47
CA LEU A 639 -3.21 22.11 28.78
C LEU A 639 -2.87 23.15 29.86
N MET A 640 -1.66 23.72 29.81
CA MET A 640 -1.30 24.82 30.72
C MET A 640 -2.16 26.05 30.49
N LYS A 641 -2.60 26.30 29.27
CA LYS A 641 -3.53 27.39 28.93
C LYS A 641 -5.00 27.06 29.28
N ALA A 642 -5.35 25.78 29.30
CA ALA A 642 -6.72 25.32 29.54
C ALA A 642 -7.04 25.11 31.06
N ILE A 643 -6.06 24.72 31.86
CA ILE A 643 -6.24 24.41 33.26
C ILE A 643 -6.04 25.68 34.09
N ALA A 644 -7.07 26.07 34.87
CA ALA A 644 -7.00 27.20 35.79
C ALA A 644 -6.18 26.86 37.04
N VAL A 645 -5.40 27.80 37.56
CA VAL A 645 -4.59 27.63 38.76
C VAL A 645 -5.46 27.69 40.01
N GLY A 646 -6.45 28.57 40.01
CA GLY A 646 -7.24 28.89 41.20
C GLY A 646 -8.24 27.81 41.61
N VAL A 647 -8.17 27.32 42.82
CA VAL A 647 -9.13 26.38 43.44
C VAL A 647 -9.87 27.05 44.56
N ASN A 648 -11.20 27.07 44.51
CA ASN A 648 -12.01 27.64 45.56
C ASN A 648 -12.22 26.63 46.69
N VAL A 649 -11.45 26.81 47.76
CA VAL A 649 -11.52 25.97 48.98
C VAL A 649 -12.26 26.63 50.11
N SER A 650 -12.95 27.75 49.88
CA SER A 650 -13.68 28.52 50.91
C SER A 650 -14.69 27.69 51.66
N GLY A 651 -14.56 27.63 52.99
CA GLY A 651 -15.47 26.89 53.84
C GLY A 651 -15.22 25.38 53.91
N SER A 652 -14.15 24.88 53.30
CA SER A 652 -13.70 23.49 53.42
C SER A 652 -12.65 23.35 54.54
N PRO A 653 -12.48 22.14 55.15
CA PRO A 653 -11.40 21.87 56.12
C PRO A 653 -9.99 22.10 55.53
N ILE A 654 -9.86 22.07 54.22
CA ILE A 654 -8.60 22.36 53.49
C ILE A 654 -8.19 23.81 53.71
N ASN A 655 -9.12 24.74 53.76
CA ASN A 655 -8.82 26.15 54.06
C ASN A 655 -8.19 26.34 55.43
N ASP A 656 -8.77 25.67 56.49
CA ASP A 656 -8.25 25.75 57.86
C ASP A 656 -6.83 25.15 57.92
N LEU A 657 -6.57 24.09 57.16
CA LEU A 657 -5.26 23.45 57.08
C LEU A 657 -4.20 24.35 56.46
N ILE A 658 -4.55 25.10 55.41
CA ILE A 658 -3.66 26.06 54.74
C ILE A 658 -3.28 27.21 55.68
N GLU A 659 -4.25 27.72 56.44
CA GLU A 659 -4.03 28.83 57.40
C GLU A 659 -3.14 28.41 58.58
N ASP A 660 -3.21 27.14 59.00
CA ASP A 660 -2.47 26.61 60.16
C ASP A 660 -1.06 26.08 59.76
N THR A 661 -0.75 25.85 58.47
CA THR A 661 0.52 25.31 58.02
C THR A 661 1.55 26.44 57.83
N PRO A 662 2.72 26.38 58.52
CA PRO A 662 3.80 27.34 58.29
C PRO A 662 4.48 27.09 56.93
N LEU A 663 4.11 27.88 55.94
CA LEU A 663 4.65 27.80 54.57
C LEU A 663 5.93 28.61 54.43
N PRO A 664 6.98 28.10 53.72
CA PRO A 664 8.12 28.92 53.27
C PRO A 664 7.67 30.07 52.38
N ASP A 665 8.36 31.21 52.37
CA ASP A 665 7.93 32.42 51.67
C ASP A 665 7.64 32.19 50.16
N PRO A 666 8.45 31.48 49.37
CA PRO A 666 8.11 31.21 47.96
C PRO A 666 6.85 30.37 47.82
N ILE A 667 6.68 29.35 48.65
CA ILE A 667 5.53 28.44 48.59
C ILE A 667 4.25 29.13 49.07
N LYS A 668 4.37 30.08 50.01
CA LYS A 668 3.25 30.89 50.44
C LYS A 668 2.66 31.71 49.32
N GLU A 669 3.51 32.29 48.45
CA GLU A 669 3.08 33.02 47.25
C GLU A 669 2.31 32.11 46.31
N VAL A 670 2.81 30.87 46.07
CA VAL A 670 2.09 29.86 45.29
C VAL A 670 0.77 29.47 45.93
N ALA A 671 0.74 29.31 47.25
CA ALA A 671 -0.48 29.00 47.98
C ALA A 671 -1.53 30.11 47.84
N GLU A 672 -1.11 31.38 47.93
CA GLU A 672 -1.97 32.53 47.72
C GLU A 672 -2.57 32.54 46.28
N LEU A 673 -1.78 32.19 45.27
CA LEU A 673 -2.22 32.06 43.87
C LEU A 673 -3.22 30.90 43.70
N ILE A 674 -2.93 29.72 44.23
CA ILE A 674 -3.79 28.54 44.10
C ILE A 674 -5.09 28.65 44.90
N PHE A 675 -5.01 29.18 46.13
CA PHE A 675 -6.13 29.19 47.09
C PHE A 675 -6.79 30.56 47.25
N ASP A 676 -6.51 31.52 46.38
CA ASP A 676 -7.12 32.85 46.40
C ASP A 676 -8.62 32.79 46.06
N ARG A 677 -9.42 33.25 47.04
CA ARG A 677 -10.85 33.05 47.18
C ARG A 677 -11.69 33.84 46.19
N GLY A 678 -11.44 33.73 44.90
CA GLY A 678 -12.34 34.22 43.87
C GLY A 678 -11.82 35.25 42.88
N GLN A 679 -10.51 35.58 42.88
CA GLN A 679 -9.91 36.41 41.83
C GLN A 679 -9.06 35.64 40.84
N ALA A 680 -8.41 34.55 41.24
CA ALA A 680 -7.54 33.72 40.39
C ALA A 680 -8.24 32.52 39.71
N GLY A 681 -9.55 32.31 39.98
CA GLY A 681 -10.29 31.12 39.53
C GLY A 681 -10.40 30.96 37.99
N ASN A 682 -10.00 32.00 37.23
CA ASN A 682 -10.04 31.98 35.78
C ASN A 682 -8.68 32.26 35.14
N VAL A 683 -7.58 32.23 35.90
CA VAL A 683 -6.24 32.45 35.40
C VAL A 683 -5.57 31.10 35.17
N SER A 684 -5.09 30.87 33.96
CA SER A 684 -4.43 29.61 33.58
C SER A 684 -3.01 29.52 34.20
N PHE A 685 -2.50 28.30 34.30
CA PHE A 685 -1.10 28.06 34.68
C PHE A 685 -0.14 28.81 33.80
N TRP A 686 -0.37 28.81 32.49
CA TRP A 686 0.49 29.52 31.53
C TRP A 686 0.57 31.01 31.82
N THR A 687 -0.56 31.67 32.01
CA THR A 687 -0.62 33.12 32.27
C THR A 687 0.15 33.51 33.54
N ILE A 688 0.12 32.68 34.57
CA ILE A 688 0.87 32.95 35.82
C ILE A 688 2.36 32.74 35.63
N LEU A 689 2.75 31.63 34.98
CA LEU A 689 4.16 31.33 34.68
C LEU A 689 4.80 32.45 33.84
N ASP A 690 4.11 32.95 32.83
CA ASP A 690 4.53 34.09 32.00
C ASP A 690 4.66 35.39 32.80
N THR A 691 3.71 35.65 33.72
CA THR A 691 3.73 36.83 34.59
C THR A 691 4.91 36.80 35.55
N LEU A 692 5.25 35.60 36.07
CA LEU A 692 6.37 35.43 37.02
C LEU A 692 7.71 35.57 36.31
N ASP A 693 7.82 35.14 35.05
CA ASP A 693 9.04 35.28 34.27
C ASP A 693 9.38 36.75 34.00
N ALA A 694 8.37 37.58 33.77
CA ALA A 694 8.55 39.02 33.59
C ALA A 694 9.16 39.74 34.81
N GLN A 695 9.24 39.09 36.00
CA GLN A 695 9.84 39.67 37.21
C GLN A 695 11.36 39.49 37.31
N GLU A 696 11.97 38.61 36.54
CA GLU A 696 13.43 38.38 36.41
C GLU A 696 14.21 38.17 37.74
N ASP A 697 13.58 37.76 38.82
CA ASP A 697 14.25 37.54 40.10
C ASP A 697 14.36 36.05 40.48
N ASP A 698 15.32 35.72 41.36
CA ASP A 698 15.53 34.34 41.82
C ASP A 698 14.31 33.74 42.56
N GLY A 699 13.49 34.57 43.19
CA GLY A 699 12.28 34.15 43.86
C GLY A 699 11.17 33.73 42.87
N GLY A 700 11.00 34.48 41.81
CA GLY A 700 10.05 34.18 40.75
C GLY A 700 10.32 32.82 40.09
N ARG A 701 11.57 32.49 39.79
CA ARG A 701 11.96 31.21 39.22
C ARG A 701 11.66 30.01 40.16
N GLN A 702 11.84 30.17 41.46
CA GLN A 702 11.50 29.13 42.42
C GLN A 702 10.00 28.87 42.45
N VAL A 703 9.20 29.93 42.42
CA VAL A 703 7.72 29.86 42.35
C VAL A 703 7.29 29.20 41.07
N GLN A 704 7.89 29.56 39.92
CA GLN A 704 7.59 28.93 38.63
C GLN A 704 7.89 27.41 38.64
N ASN A 705 9.05 27.01 39.16
CA ASN A 705 9.44 25.59 39.21
C ASN A 705 8.46 24.78 40.09
N PHE A 706 8.06 25.32 41.25
CA PHE A 706 7.07 24.67 42.10
C PHE A 706 5.69 24.61 41.43
N LEU A 707 5.26 25.66 40.76
CA LEU A 707 4.01 25.66 39.98
C LEU A 707 4.01 24.65 38.85
N LEU A 708 5.13 24.48 38.15
CA LEU A 708 5.30 23.44 37.13
C LEU A 708 5.17 22.03 37.73
N TYR A 709 5.78 21.80 38.90
CA TYR A 709 5.61 20.56 39.63
C TYR A 709 4.14 20.30 39.96
N VAL A 710 3.44 21.32 40.52
CA VAL A 710 2.01 21.23 40.80
C VAL A 710 1.22 20.94 39.54
N PHE A 711 1.52 21.62 38.44
CA PHE A 711 0.83 21.38 37.16
C PHE A 711 0.99 19.94 36.70
N TYR A 712 2.22 19.42 36.60
CA TYR A 712 2.48 18.06 36.10
C TYR A 712 1.80 16.98 36.95
N ASN A 713 1.78 17.20 38.28
CA ASN A 713 1.11 16.27 39.21
C ASN A 713 -0.39 16.52 39.36
N SER A 714 -0.92 17.59 38.79
CA SER A 714 -2.37 17.84 38.70
C SER A 714 -3.05 17.18 37.51
N MET A 715 -2.30 16.71 36.56
CA MET A 715 -2.82 15.95 35.41
C MET A 715 -2.95 14.45 35.76
N THR A 716 -3.80 13.75 35.01
CA THR A 716 -3.75 12.29 34.98
C THR A 716 -2.45 11.82 34.32
N GLU A 717 -1.97 10.63 34.68
CA GLU A 717 -0.74 10.06 34.12
C GLU A 717 -0.86 9.91 32.62
N GLU A 718 -1.99 9.38 32.14
CA GLU A 718 -2.32 9.21 30.74
C GLU A 718 -2.26 10.54 29.94
N MET A 719 -2.83 11.62 30.48
CA MET A 719 -2.82 12.93 29.83
C MET A 719 -1.42 13.56 29.82
N ARG A 720 -0.62 13.32 30.88
CA ARG A 720 0.77 13.79 30.93
C ARG A 720 1.64 13.05 29.91
N GLU A 721 1.55 11.72 29.86
CA GLU A 721 2.34 10.85 28.99
C GLU A 721 1.97 11.03 27.51
N LEU A 722 0.81 11.60 27.21
CA LEU A 722 0.45 12.00 25.86
C LEU A 722 1.46 13.00 25.26
N PHE A 723 1.98 13.91 26.06
CA PHE A 723 2.86 14.99 25.60
C PHE A 723 4.29 14.90 26.11
N ILE A 724 4.54 14.27 27.25
CA ILE A 724 5.81 14.33 27.97
C ILE A 724 6.35 12.92 28.18
N SER A 725 7.64 12.70 27.86
CA SER A 725 8.31 11.44 28.19
C SER A 725 8.43 11.22 29.69
N PRO A 726 8.51 9.96 30.18
CA PRO A 726 8.59 9.65 31.61
C PRO A 726 9.78 10.30 32.32
N ASP A 727 10.85 10.64 31.60
CA ASP A 727 12.05 11.29 32.12
C ASP A 727 12.02 12.83 32.01
N TYR A 728 10.97 13.42 31.46
CA TYR A 728 10.78 14.85 31.19
C TYR A 728 11.86 15.48 30.30
N GLN A 729 12.60 14.69 29.54
CA GLN A 729 13.66 15.16 28.64
C GLN A 729 13.15 15.37 27.19
N ARG A 730 11.98 14.85 26.89
CA ARG A 730 11.39 14.93 25.55
C ARG A 730 9.91 15.26 25.65
N THR A 731 9.41 15.99 24.66
CA THR A 731 7.99 16.32 24.52
C THR A 731 7.55 16.27 23.07
N LEU A 732 6.30 15.97 22.83
CA LEU A 732 5.71 15.99 21.49
C LEU A 732 4.90 17.26 21.25
N ILE A 733 5.08 17.83 20.07
CA ILE A 733 4.12 18.75 19.45
C ILE A 733 3.36 17.93 18.40
N TYR A 734 2.08 17.71 18.60
CA TYR A 734 1.21 17.07 17.64
C TYR A 734 0.85 18.06 16.54
N ILE A 735 1.05 17.68 15.29
CA ILE A 735 0.69 18.47 14.12
C ILE A 735 -0.26 17.68 13.28
N ASP A 736 -1.40 18.24 12.94
CA ASP A 736 -2.36 17.61 12.06
C ASP A 736 -2.56 18.43 10.78
N MET A 737 -2.68 17.73 9.67
CA MET A 737 -2.88 18.31 8.34
C MET A 737 -3.97 17.54 7.60
N PRO A 738 -4.77 18.22 6.73
CA PRO A 738 -5.73 17.51 5.88
C PRO A 738 -5.03 16.66 4.82
N PHE A 739 -5.76 15.70 4.26
CA PHE A 739 -5.30 15.02 3.06
C PHE A 739 -5.32 16.01 1.89
N MET A 740 -4.15 16.33 1.38
CA MET A 740 -3.91 17.27 0.30
C MET A 740 -3.09 16.60 -0.81
N ASP A 741 -2.96 17.27 -1.94
CA ASP A 741 -1.96 16.88 -2.93
C ASP A 741 -0.54 16.98 -2.34
N VAL A 742 0.36 16.10 -2.81
CA VAL A 742 1.72 15.99 -2.23
C VAL A 742 2.52 17.29 -2.31
N LYS A 743 2.28 18.15 -3.31
CA LYS A 743 2.99 19.42 -3.43
C LYS A 743 2.57 20.38 -2.32
N SER A 744 1.28 20.45 -2.03
CA SER A 744 0.75 21.24 -0.92
C SER A 744 1.21 20.70 0.42
N THR A 745 1.14 19.37 0.62
CA THR A 745 1.69 18.70 1.82
C THR A 745 3.17 19.00 2.01
N ALA A 746 3.97 18.90 0.93
CA ALA A 746 5.40 19.18 0.99
C ALA A 746 5.69 20.65 1.30
N ALA A 747 4.92 21.59 0.75
CA ALA A 747 5.10 23.02 1.01
C ALA A 747 4.78 23.36 2.47
N THR A 748 3.70 22.81 3.03
CA THR A 748 3.33 22.95 4.45
C THR A 748 4.40 22.32 5.35
N ALA A 749 4.82 21.08 5.07
CA ALA A 749 5.85 20.39 5.84
C ALA A 749 7.21 21.10 5.77
N GLU A 750 7.59 21.67 4.61
CA GLU A 750 8.83 22.42 4.47
C GLU A 750 8.83 23.68 5.36
N GLN A 751 7.71 24.37 5.49
CA GLN A 751 7.59 25.52 6.38
C GLN A 751 7.71 25.11 7.85
N ILE A 752 7.05 24.01 8.24
CA ILE A 752 7.16 23.44 9.59
C ILE A 752 8.62 23.05 9.89
N ASN A 753 9.29 22.38 8.94
CA ASN A 753 10.69 21.98 9.07
C ASN A 753 11.65 23.19 9.20
N LEU A 754 11.35 24.31 8.50
CA LEU A 754 12.12 25.53 8.66
C LEU A 754 11.96 26.11 10.08
N TRP A 755 10.76 26.06 10.67
CA TRP A 755 10.53 26.49 12.04
C TRP A 755 11.18 25.54 13.04
N ALA A 756 11.09 24.22 12.83
CA ALA A 756 11.75 23.20 13.66
C ALA A 756 13.27 23.43 13.70
N LYS A 757 13.89 23.68 12.54
CA LYS A 757 15.31 23.97 12.44
C LYS A 757 15.71 25.27 13.10
N SER A 758 14.85 26.31 13.00
CA SER A 758 15.12 27.63 13.60
C SER A 758 14.88 27.65 15.12
N ALA A 759 14.31 26.63 15.70
CA ALA A 759 14.06 26.55 17.15
C ALA A 759 15.36 26.59 17.97
N GLY A 760 16.44 26.01 17.44
CA GLY A 760 17.76 26.05 18.06
C GLY A 760 18.45 27.42 18.03
N ASP A 761 17.99 28.35 17.18
CA ASP A 761 18.59 29.70 17.00
C ASP A 761 17.86 30.79 17.84
N SER A 762 16.84 30.42 18.59
CA SER A 762 16.03 31.33 19.40
C SER A 762 16.71 31.73 20.71
N GLU A 763 16.16 32.76 21.40
CA GLU A 763 16.62 33.15 22.75
C GLU A 763 16.41 32.01 23.77
N ASN A 764 15.38 31.16 23.54
CA ASN A 764 15.06 29.96 24.31
C ASN A 764 15.28 28.73 23.41
N PRO A 765 16.53 28.28 23.22
CA PRO A 765 16.84 27.22 22.28
C PRO A 765 16.33 25.87 22.77
N ILE A 766 15.52 25.26 21.94
CA ILE A 766 15.10 23.85 22.06
C ILE A 766 15.63 23.06 20.87
N SER A 767 15.77 21.77 20.98
CA SER A 767 16.22 20.90 19.91
C SER A 767 15.05 20.08 19.38
N VAL A 768 14.84 20.11 18.06
CA VAL A 768 13.86 19.22 17.41
C VAL A 768 14.61 18.06 16.75
N LEU A 769 14.24 16.84 17.06
CA LEU A 769 14.92 15.66 16.52
C LEU A 769 14.81 15.62 14.98
N GLY A 770 15.97 15.61 14.33
CA GLY A 770 16.06 15.58 12.87
C GLY A 770 15.65 16.87 12.16
N ASP A 771 15.33 17.95 12.89
CA ASP A 771 14.86 19.23 12.33
C ASP A 771 13.66 19.08 11.37
N THR A 772 12.81 18.07 11.58
CA THR A 772 11.77 17.69 10.62
C THR A 772 10.50 17.18 11.28
N LEU A 773 9.39 17.37 10.56
CA LEU A 773 8.11 16.75 10.88
C LEU A 773 8.21 15.23 10.70
N ILE A 774 7.68 14.45 11.63
CA ILE A 774 7.63 12.98 11.62
C ILE A 774 6.17 12.55 11.52
N GLY A 775 5.85 11.51 10.75
CA GLY A 775 4.49 10.95 10.64
C GLY A 775 3.99 10.82 9.21
N VAL A 776 2.66 10.71 9.03
CA VAL A 776 2.01 10.38 7.77
C VAL A 776 2.39 11.32 6.62
N ALA A 777 2.45 12.63 6.89
CA ALA A 777 2.85 13.60 5.88
C ALA A 777 4.28 13.39 5.37
N SER A 778 5.22 13.13 6.28
CA SER A 778 6.62 12.86 5.92
C SER A 778 6.77 11.55 5.16
N ILE A 779 6.02 10.51 5.55
CA ILE A 779 5.92 9.26 4.80
C ILE A 779 5.43 9.54 3.38
N THR A 780 4.37 10.31 3.22
CA THR A 780 3.79 10.65 1.91
C THR A 780 4.81 11.37 1.01
N ILE A 781 5.55 12.33 1.55
CA ILE A 781 6.57 13.09 0.82
C ILE A 781 7.72 12.17 0.42
N GLU A 782 8.25 11.37 1.35
CA GLU A 782 9.38 10.46 1.09
C GLU A 782 8.99 9.40 0.06
N VAL A 783 7.82 8.79 0.20
CA VAL A 783 7.28 7.82 -0.77
C VAL A 783 7.14 8.45 -2.16
N ASN A 784 6.72 9.72 -2.26
CA ASN A 784 6.64 10.41 -3.55
C ASN A 784 8.02 10.59 -4.21
N ASN A 785 9.03 11.00 -3.45
CA ASN A 785 10.40 11.13 -3.94
C ASN A 785 10.95 9.78 -4.44
N LEU A 786 10.71 8.72 -3.69
CA LEU A 786 11.12 7.36 -4.03
C LEU A 786 10.43 6.82 -5.27
N ILE A 787 9.18 7.21 -5.55
CA ILE A 787 8.46 6.80 -6.77
C ILE A 787 9.18 7.28 -8.02
N VAL A 788 9.58 8.54 -8.05
CA VAL A 788 10.28 9.13 -9.21
C VAL A 788 11.60 8.41 -9.47
N ASP A 789 12.38 8.18 -8.43
CA ASP A 789 13.65 7.44 -8.53
C ASP A 789 13.44 5.98 -8.92
N SER A 790 12.42 5.34 -8.37
CA SER A 790 12.05 3.95 -8.66
C SER A 790 11.71 3.75 -10.13
N GLN A 791 11.00 4.70 -10.75
CA GLN A 791 10.61 4.60 -12.16
C GLN A 791 11.83 4.54 -13.08
N TRP A 792 12.79 5.47 -12.89
CA TRP A 792 13.96 5.51 -13.76
C TRP A 792 14.90 4.34 -13.53
N THR A 793 15.09 3.98 -12.28
CA THR A 793 15.96 2.87 -11.89
C THR A 793 15.42 1.54 -12.44
N SER A 794 14.16 1.20 -12.15
CA SER A 794 13.56 -0.05 -12.61
C SER A 794 13.46 -0.13 -14.13
N LEU A 795 13.11 0.98 -14.81
CA LEU A 795 13.03 1.05 -16.27
C LEU A 795 14.41 0.87 -16.93
N ALA A 796 15.46 1.49 -16.40
CA ALA A 796 16.83 1.35 -16.91
C ALA A 796 17.32 -0.10 -16.80
N PHE A 797 17.09 -0.75 -15.66
CA PHE A 797 17.39 -2.17 -15.46
C PHE A 797 16.56 -3.05 -16.39
N ALA A 798 15.25 -2.81 -16.56
CA ALA A 798 14.38 -3.56 -17.45
C ALA A 798 14.90 -3.53 -18.89
N LEU A 799 15.16 -2.35 -19.44
CA LEU A 799 15.66 -2.18 -20.79
C LEU A 799 17.07 -2.76 -20.96
N GLY A 800 17.98 -2.48 -20.01
CA GLY A 800 19.36 -2.98 -20.05
C GLY A 800 19.44 -4.50 -20.05
N PHE A 801 18.79 -5.16 -19.09
CA PHE A 801 18.79 -6.63 -19.01
C PHE A 801 18.06 -7.27 -20.20
N THR A 802 16.99 -6.66 -20.70
CA THR A 802 16.29 -7.14 -21.89
C THR A 802 17.20 -7.10 -23.13
N ILE A 803 17.91 -5.99 -23.36
CA ILE A 803 18.86 -5.87 -24.47
C ILE A 803 19.98 -6.91 -24.35
N VAL A 804 20.55 -7.08 -23.16
CA VAL A 804 21.60 -8.09 -22.90
C VAL A 804 21.08 -9.50 -23.21
N THR A 805 19.91 -9.84 -22.71
CA THR A 805 19.29 -11.16 -22.92
C THR A 805 19.04 -11.42 -24.40
N LEU A 806 18.46 -10.46 -25.12
CA LEU A 806 18.23 -10.57 -26.55
C LEU A 806 19.53 -10.67 -27.34
N ALA A 807 20.57 -9.92 -26.94
CA ALA A 807 21.89 -9.99 -27.57
C ALA A 807 22.54 -11.36 -27.40
N LEU A 808 22.42 -11.98 -26.21
CA LEU A 808 22.91 -13.32 -25.93
C LEU A 808 22.19 -14.39 -26.76
N VAL A 809 20.84 -14.32 -26.83
CA VAL A 809 20.02 -15.32 -27.52
C VAL A 809 20.12 -15.17 -29.03
N PHE A 810 20.02 -13.96 -29.55
CA PHE A 810 20.18 -13.71 -30.99
C PHE A 810 21.64 -13.77 -31.43
N ARG A 811 22.60 -13.73 -30.50
CA ARG A 811 24.05 -13.65 -30.76
C ARG A 811 24.42 -12.48 -31.65
N ASP A 812 23.68 -11.39 -31.56
CA ASP A 812 23.87 -10.19 -32.37
C ASP A 812 23.24 -8.99 -31.63
N ILE A 813 24.09 -8.08 -31.15
CA ILE A 813 23.66 -6.88 -30.37
C ILE A 813 22.88 -5.89 -31.22
N ARG A 814 23.23 -5.80 -32.53
CA ARG A 814 22.53 -4.91 -33.47
C ARG A 814 21.09 -5.37 -33.67
N TYR A 815 20.88 -6.67 -33.83
CA TYR A 815 19.58 -7.26 -34.01
C TYR A 815 18.73 -7.12 -32.73
N ALA A 816 19.36 -7.30 -31.58
CA ALA A 816 18.72 -7.08 -30.28
C ALA A 816 18.24 -5.63 -30.09
N LEU A 817 19.12 -4.65 -30.35
CA LEU A 817 18.76 -3.24 -30.25
C LEU A 817 17.61 -2.84 -31.19
N LEU A 818 17.64 -3.30 -32.47
CA LEU A 818 16.56 -3.02 -33.40
C LEU A 818 15.22 -3.64 -32.98
N THR A 819 15.27 -4.82 -32.35
CA THR A 819 14.08 -5.51 -31.81
C THR A 819 13.48 -4.80 -30.60
N THR A 820 14.28 -4.07 -29.81
CA THR A 820 13.84 -3.36 -28.62
C THR A 820 13.21 -1.98 -28.91
N VAL A 821 13.48 -1.39 -30.10
CA VAL A 821 12.96 -0.05 -30.44
C VAL A 821 11.44 0.11 -30.27
N PRO A 822 10.57 -0.85 -30.69
CA PRO A 822 9.13 -0.73 -30.50
C PRO A 822 8.71 -0.61 -29.03
N VAL A 823 9.43 -1.29 -28.14
CA VAL A 823 9.17 -1.22 -26.68
C VAL A 823 9.59 0.14 -26.16
N GLY A 824 10.77 0.63 -26.55
CA GLY A 824 11.20 1.99 -26.19
C GLY A 824 10.21 3.06 -26.67
N PHE A 825 9.61 2.88 -27.85
CA PHE A 825 8.53 3.73 -28.31
C PHE A 825 7.30 3.64 -27.41
N THR A 826 6.88 2.43 -27.04
CA THR A 826 5.71 2.22 -26.17
C THR A 826 5.90 2.85 -24.78
N VAL A 827 7.08 2.71 -24.21
CA VAL A 827 7.43 3.35 -22.94
C VAL A 827 7.39 4.89 -23.08
N ALA A 828 7.89 5.43 -24.16
CA ALA A 828 7.77 6.88 -24.41
C ALA A 828 6.32 7.34 -24.56
N MET A 829 5.43 6.50 -25.13
CA MET A 829 4.00 6.79 -25.25
C MET A 829 3.25 6.82 -23.92
N GLN A 830 3.81 6.24 -22.85
CA GLN A 830 3.21 6.29 -21.52
C GLN A 830 2.85 7.72 -21.11
N TRP A 831 3.74 8.65 -21.32
CA TRP A 831 3.52 10.06 -20.94
C TRP A 831 2.34 10.69 -21.66
N MET A 832 2.19 10.43 -22.96
CA MET A 832 1.06 10.95 -23.75
C MET A 832 -0.27 10.33 -23.31
N VAL A 833 -0.27 9.03 -22.97
CA VAL A 833 -1.49 8.35 -22.51
C VAL A 833 -1.89 8.84 -21.13
N MET A 834 -0.93 9.03 -20.20
CA MET A 834 -1.18 9.54 -18.87
C MET A 834 -1.67 11.00 -18.91
N ASP A 835 -0.99 11.89 -19.63
CA ASP A 835 -1.39 13.31 -19.79
C ASP A 835 -2.79 13.43 -20.40
N SER A 836 -3.08 12.71 -21.50
CA SER A 836 -4.39 12.76 -22.14
C SER A 836 -5.52 12.18 -21.28
N GLY A 837 -5.21 11.30 -20.34
CA GLY A 837 -6.15 10.70 -19.38
C GLY A 837 -6.22 11.41 -18.04
N GLY A 838 -5.44 12.48 -17.82
CA GLY A 838 -5.33 13.12 -16.51
C GLY A 838 -4.82 12.18 -15.41
N VAL A 839 -4.00 11.18 -15.79
CA VAL A 839 -3.49 10.17 -14.85
C VAL A 839 -2.18 10.63 -14.26
N THR A 840 -2.13 10.71 -12.94
CA THR A 840 -0.94 11.10 -12.19
C THR A 840 0.05 9.92 -12.03
N LEU A 841 1.32 10.25 -11.78
CA LEU A 841 2.31 9.26 -11.38
C LEU A 841 2.06 8.89 -9.91
N SER A 842 1.74 7.64 -9.66
CA SER A 842 1.42 7.08 -8.35
C SER A 842 2.20 5.79 -8.10
N LEU A 843 2.09 5.22 -6.89
CA LEU A 843 2.73 3.96 -6.52
C LEU A 843 2.44 2.81 -7.51
N VAL A 844 1.22 2.77 -8.06
CA VAL A 844 0.81 1.72 -9.00
C VAL A 844 1.25 2.05 -10.42
N THR A 845 1.07 3.31 -10.85
CA THR A 845 1.38 3.72 -12.22
C THR A 845 2.87 3.80 -12.52
N VAL A 846 3.73 3.95 -11.50
CA VAL A 846 5.20 3.93 -11.66
C VAL A 846 5.72 2.61 -12.23
N MET A 847 5.06 1.49 -11.90
CA MET A 847 5.45 0.16 -12.36
C MET A 847 5.18 -0.08 -13.86
N ILE A 848 4.31 0.74 -14.48
CA ILE A 848 3.84 0.55 -15.87
C ILE A 848 5.02 0.42 -16.84
N GLY A 849 6.03 1.27 -16.71
CA GLY A 849 7.20 1.26 -17.59
C GLY A 849 7.92 -0.08 -17.63
N SER A 850 8.24 -0.65 -16.48
CA SER A 850 8.92 -1.93 -16.35
C SER A 850 8.04 -3.12 -16.77
N ILE A 851 6.75 -3.09 -16.40
CA ILE A 851 5.77 -4.08 -16.86
C ILE A 851 5.67 -4.07 -18.39
N LEU A 852 5.60 -2.89 -19.01
CA LEU A 852 5.53 -2.75 -20.47
C LEU A 852 6.80 -3.26 -21.18
N VAL A 853 7.98 -3.05 -20.59
CA VAL A 853 9.21 -3.63 -21.15
C VAL A 853 9.13 -5.14 -21.15
N GLY A 854 8.71 -5.75 -20.03
CA GLY A 854 8.57 -7.20 -19.90
C GLY A 854 7.53 -7.81 -20.85
N VAL A 855 6.34 -7.16 -20.94
CA VAL A 855 5.21 -7.68 -21.73
C VAL A 855 5.27 -7.25 -23.20
N GLY A 856 5.63 -5.99 -23.45
CA GLY A 856 5.62 -5.42 -24.79
C GLY A 856 6.70 -5.98 -25.71
N ILE A 857 7.84 -6.42 -25.15
CA ILE A 857 8.93 -7.03 -25.92
C ILE A 857 8.53 -8.36 -26.54
N ASP A 858 7.59 -9.08 -25.93
CA ASP A 858 7.09 -10.37 -26.41
C ASP A 858 6.59 -10.27 -27.87
N PHE A 859 5.82 -9.25 -28.18
CA PHE A 859 5.31 -9.01 -29.51
C PHE A 859 6.45 -8.82 -30.55
N SER A 860 7.46 -8.07 -30.16
CA SER A 860 8.64 -7.85 -31.01
C SER A 860 9.49 -9.12 -31.20
N ILE A 861 9.65 -9.94 -30.16
CA ILE A 861 10.41 -11.19 -30.19
C ILE A 861 9.79 -12.20 -31.15
N HIS A 862 8.47 -12.37 -31.09
CA HIS A 862 7.78 -13.32 -31.98
C HIS A 862 7.97 -12.96 -33.45
N ILE A 863 7.85 -11.68 -33.84
CA ILE A 863 8.10 -11.21 -35.20
C ILE A 863 9.58 -11.35 -35.54
N ALA A 864 10.49 -10.89 -34.68
CA ALA A 864 11.93 -10.94 -34.90
C ALA A 864 12.43 -12.37 -35.08
N ASN A 865 12.03 -13.31 -34.23
CA ASN A 865 12.42 -14.71 -34.35
C ASN A 865 11.95 -15.30 -35.65
N ARG A 866 10.72 -15.01 -36.10
CA ARG A 866 10.18 -15.50 -37.35
C ARG A 866 10.89 -14.89 -38.55
N VAL A 867 11.21 -13.60 -38.56
CA VAL A 867 12.00 -12.92 -39.59
C VAL A 867 13.39 -13.54 -39.69
N LYS A 868 14.04 -13.85 -38.56
CA LYS A 868 15.36 -14.51 -38.51
C LYS A 868 15.29 -15.93 -39.04
N GLU A 869 14.27 -16.72 -38.71
CA GLU A 869 14.06 -18.08 -39.21
C GLU A 869 13.90 -18.09 -40.74
N LEU A 870 13.24 -17.10 -41.32
CA LEU A 870 12.99 -16.98 -42.77
C LEU A 870 14.12 -16.25 -43.52
N GLY A 871 15.27 -15.96 -42.87
CA GLY A 871 16.46 -15.43 -43.50
C GLY A 871 16.54 -13.92 -43.68
N GLY A 872 15.66 -13.12 -43.05
CA GLY A 872 15.80 -11.66 -42.95
C GLY A 872 15.61 -10.85 -44.23
N THR A 873 14.96 -11.42 -45.26
CA THR A 873 14.65 -10.74 -46.51
C THR A 873 13.37 -9.90 -46.42
N LEU A 874 13.12 -9.03 -47.41
CA LEU A 874 11.86 -8.25 -47.44
C LEU A 874 10.62 -9.13 -47.50
N ASP A 875 10.70 -10.27 -48.19
CA ASP A 875 9.57 -11.20 -48.28
C ASP A 875 9.43 -12.01 -46.97
N ALA A 876 10.55 -12.33 -46.32
CA ALA A 876 10.54 -12.88 -44.95
C ALA A 876 9.87 -11.93 -43.94
N ILE A 877 10.15 -10.63 -44.03
CA ILE A 877 9.50 -9.61 -43.17
C ILE A 877 7.98 -9.59 -43.43
N ARG A 878 7.54 -9.52 -44.68
CA ARG A 878 6.11 -9.50 -45.05
C ARG A 878 5.37 -10.75 -44.60
N SER A 879 5.95 -11.92 -44.86
CA SER A 879 5.37 -13.21 -44.49
C SER A 879 5.27 -13.37 -42.96
N SER A 880 6.32 -12.98 -42.22
CA SER A 880 6.33 -13.02 -40.76
C SER A 880 5.24 -12.12 -40.14
N CYS A 881 5.11 -10.90 -40.67
CA CYS A 881 4.10 -9.96 -40.16
C CYS A 881 2.67 -10.42 -40.48
N ALA A 882 2.43 -11.04 -41.59
CA ALA A 882 1.12 -11.54 -41.99
C ALA A 882 0.70 -12.77 -41.16
N SER A 883 1.59 -13.76 -40.99
CA SER A 883 1.26 -15.01 -40.31
C SER A 883 1.30 -14.85 -38.75
N THR A 884 2.42 -14.35 -38.20
CA THR A 884 2.61 -14.19 -36.77
C THR A 884 1.78 -13.02 -36.22
N GLY A 885 1.58 -11.95 -37.03
CA GLY A 885 0.83 -10.77 -36.63
C GLY A 885 -0.62 -11.04 -36.24
N MET A 886 -1.30 -11.97 -36.94
CA MET A 886 -2.69 -12.34 -36.59
C MET A 886 -2.76 -13.02 -35.21
N SER A 887 -1.81 -13.91 -34.93
CA SER A 887 -1.71 -14.56 -33.61
C SER A 887 -1.38 -13.57 -32.49
N LEU A 888 -0.56 -12.54 -32.80
CA LEU A 888 -0.28 -11.45 -31.87
C LEU A 888 -1.52 -10.60 -31.59
N PHE A 889 -2.31 -10.29 -32.62
CA PHE A 889 -3.56 -9.56 -32.46
C PHE A 889 -4.56 -10.32 -31.57
N GLU A 890 -4.72 -11.63 -31.79
CA GLU A 890 -5.54 -12.50 -30.96
C GLU A 890 -5.04 -12.49 -29.49
N ALA A 891 -3.75 -12.68 -29.27
CA ALA A 891 -3.14 -12.68 -27.94
C ALA A 891 -3.32 -11.33 -27.23
N THR A 892 -3.04 -10.22 -27.90
CA THR A 892 -3.20 -8.87 -27.35
C THR A 892 -4.64 -8.59 -26.94
N THR A 893 -5.61 -8.97 -27.78
CA THR A 893 -7.04 -8.74 -27.49
C THR A 893 -7.48 -9.56 -26.28
N VAL A 894 -7.07 -10.82 -26.17
CA VAL A 894 -7.40 -11.67 -25.01
C VAL A 894 -6.75 -11.13 -23.75
N THR A 895 -5.48 -10.70 -23.81
CA THR A 895 -4.76 -10.11 -22.67
C THR A 895 -5.40 -8.81 -22.23
N ALA A 896 -5.68 -7.89 -23.16
CA ALA A 896 -6.35 -6.63 -22.87
C ALA A 896 -7.74 -6.85 -22.24
N ALA A 897 -8.53 -7.78 -22.80
CA ALA A 897 -9.83 -8.12 -22.26
C ALA A 897 -9.73 -8.77 -20.86
N GLY A 898 -8.72 -9.61 -20.63
CA GLY A 898 -8.50 -10.20 -19.32
C GLY A 898 -8.19 -9.16 -18.25
N LEU A 899 -7.40 -8.14 -18.59
CA LEU A 899 -7.08 -7.04 -17.66
C LEU A 899 -8.30 -6.18 -17.30
N THR A 900 -9.36 -6.14 -18.13
CA THR A 900 -10.55 -5.34 -17.82
C THR A 900 -11.29 -5.80 -16.57
N CYS A 901 -11.07 -7.03 -16.08
CA CYS A 901 -11.67 -7.45 -14.82
C CYS A 901 -11.22 -6.58 -13.64
N ALA A 902 -10.01 -6.03 -13.69
CA ALA A 902 -9.48 -5.19 -12.62
C ALA A 902 -10.23 -3.85 -12.45
N TYR A 903 -11.08 -3.44 -13.42
CA TYR A 903 -12.02 -2.33 -13.21
C TYR A 903 -13.10 -2.63 -12.16
N GLY A 904 -13.30 -3.90 -11.80
CA GLY A 904 -14.21 -4.30 -10.74
C GLY A 904 -13.61 -4.17 -9.33
N ILE A 905 -12.34 -3.79 -9.21
CA ILE A 905 -11.70 -3.55 -7.91
C ILE A 905 -12.04 -2.13 -7.46
N PRO A 906 -12.73 -1.93 -6.33
CA PRO A 906 -13.18 -0.62 -5.86
C PRO A 906 -12.04 0.17 -5.17
N ILE A 907 -10.87 0.21 -5.78
CA ILE A 907 -9.70 1.00 -5.38
C ILE A 907 -9.47 2.03 -6.47
N GLU A 908 -9.58 3.31 -6.13
CA GLU A 908 -9.54 4.40 -7.11
C GLU A 908 -8.22 4.43 -7.89
N ALA A 909 -7.10 4.14 -7.26
CA ALA A 909 -5.77 4.11 -7.89
C ALA A 909 -5.61 3.02 -8.96
N ILE A 910 -6.40 1.93 -8.93
CA ILE A 910 -6.26 0.80 -9.86
C ILE A 910 -6.89 1.10 -11.23
N THR A 911 -8.01 1.80 -11.28
CA THR A 911 -8.72 2.10 -12.54
C THR A 911 -7.86 2.87 -13.54
N PRO A 912 -7.15 3.97 -13.19
CA PRO A 912 -6.25 4.67 -14.10
C PRO A 912 -5.07 3.78 -14.54
N PHE A 913 -4.49 3.00 -13.64
CA PHE A 913 -3.41 2.07 -13.96
C PHE A 913 -3.84 1.04 -15.02
N VAL A 914 -4.98 0.39 -14.82
CA VAL A 914 -5.51 -0.62 -15.76
C VAL A 914 -5.81 0.01 -17.13
N THR A 915 -6.39 1.20 -17.13
CA THR A 915 -6.69 1.93 -18.38
C THR A 915 -5.42 2.22 -19.17
N VAL A 916 -4.40 2.77 -18.52
CA VAL A 916 -3.13 3.11 -19.14
C VAL A 916 -2.43 1.85 -19.66
N ILE A 917 -2.37 0.77 -18.87
CA ILE A 917 -1.69 -0.46 -19.26
C ILE A 917 -2.37 -1.16 -20.44
N ILE A 918 -3.71 -1.18 -20.50
CA ILE A 918 -4.46 -1.72 -21.63
C ILE A 918 -4.18 -0.93 -22.92
N ILE A 919 -4.24 0.40 -22.85
CA ILE A 919 -3.96 1.26 -24.02
C ILE A 919 -2.52 1.05 -24.49
N LEU A 920 -1.57 1.03 -23.57
CA LEU A 920 -0.16 0.85 -23.90
C LEU A 920 0.16 -0.56 -24.42
N LEU A 921 -0.54 -1.58 -23.95
CA LEU A 921 -0.44 -2.94 -24.48
C LEU A 921 -0.89 -3.00 -25.97
N ILE A 922 -1.98 -2.31 -26.30
CA ILE A 922 -2.45 -2.17 -27.69
C ILE A 922 -1.42 -1.40 -28.53
N ILE A 923 -0.87 -0.31 -27.99
CA ILE A 923 0.21 0.45 -28.66
C ILE A 923 1.46 -0.39 -28.84
N ALA A 924 1.84 -1.23 -27.87
CA ALA A 924 2.97 -2.15 -27.97
C ALA A 924 2.79 -3.15 -29.12
N ALA A 925 1.62 -3.76 -29.22
CA ALA A 925 1.31 -4.68 -30.30
C ALA A 925 1.31 -3.97 -31.67
N LEU A 926 0.71 -2.77 -31.76
CA LEU A 926 0.73 -1.96 -32.99
C LEU A 926 2.14 -1.52 -33.35
N SER A 927 2.97 -1.12 -32.40
CA SER A 927 4.36 -0.74 -32.65
C SER A 927 5.19 -1.94 -33.16
N ALA A 928 5.00 -3.13 -32.58
CA ALA A 928 5.65 -4.35 -33.07
C ALA A 928 5.20 -4.72 -34.49
N LEU A 929 3.92 -4.51 -34.83
CA LEU A 929 3.36 -4.84 -36.16
C LEU A 929 3.67 -3.78 -37.23
N LEU A 930 3.88 -2.52 -36.86
CA LEU A 930 4.06 -1.42 -37.82
C LEU A 930 5.47 -0.83 -37.77
N LEU A 931 6.02 -0.55 -36.61
CA LEU A 931 7.32 0.11 -36.45
C LEU A 931 8.47 -0.88 -36.70
N LEU A 932 8.43 -2.08 -36.09
CA LEU A 932 9.50 -3.07 -36.28
C LEU A 932 9.70 -3.50 -37.72
N PRO A 933 8.65 -3.84 -38.52
CA PRO A 933 8.79 -4.12 -39.93
C PRO A 933 9.31 -2.94 -40.75
N ALA A 934 8.92 -1.71 -40.39
CA ALA A 934 9.43 -0.50 -41.02
C ALA A 934 10.94 -0.33 -40.81
N ILE A 935 11.42 -0.56 -39.58
CA ILE A 935 12.85 -0.52 -39.22
C ILE A 935 13.61 -1.58 -39.98
N TYR A 936 13.16 -2.83 -39.96
CA TYR A 936 13.83 -3.93 -40.66
C TYR A 936 13.85 -3.71 -42.19
N SER A 937 12.73 -3.25 -42.74
CA SER A 937 12.64 -2.92 -44.15
C SER A 937 13.56 -1.77 -44.57
N PHE A 938 13.66 -0.74 -43.71
CA PHE A 938 14.60 0.36 -43.95
C PHE A 938 16.06 -0.11 -43.92
N MET A 939 16.42 -0.93 -42.93
CA MET A 939 17.80 -1.49 -42.85
C MET A 939 18.16 -2.34 -44.06
N VAL A 940 17.24 -3.23 -44.49
CA VAL A 940 17.45 -4.08 -45.68
C VAL A 940 17.53 -3.24 -46.96
N LYS A 941 16.64 -2.25 -47.17
CA LYS A 941 16.65 -1.37 -48.32
C LYS A 941 17.87 -0.44 -48.37
N SER A 942 18.43 -0.10 -47.21
CA SER A 942 19.65 0.74 -47.12
C SER A 942 20.95 -0.06 -47.17
N ASN A 943 20.91 -1.34 -47.46
CA ASN A 943 22.06 -2.27 -47.48
C ASN A 943 22.88 -2.34 -46.17
N LEU A 944 22.28 -1.92 -45.07
CA LEU A 944 22.93 -1.93 -43.75
C LEU A 944 22.91 -3.32 -43.09
N GLY A 945 22.17 -4.29 -43.66
CA GLY A 945 22.00 -5.63 -43.07
C GLY A 945 21.26 -5.62 -41.72
N LEU A 946 20.55 -6.68 -41.41
CA LEU A 946 19.89 -6.84 -40.09
C LEU A 946 20.84 -7.38 -39.04
N THR A 947 21.83 -8.16 -39.44
CA THR A 947 22.80 -8.84 -38.54
C THR A 947 24.21 -8.35 -38.82
N GLY A 948 25.01 -8.15 -37.76
CA GLY A 948 26.42 -7.77 -37.88
C GLY A 948 27.32 -8.96 -38.18
N GLY A 949 27.55 -9.23 -39.45
CA GLY A 949 28.67 -10.09 -39.86
C GLY A 949 28.37 -11.56 -40.21
N ALA A 950 27.19 -12.12 -39.99
CA ALA A 950 26.87 -13.53 -40.29
C ALA A 950 26.32 -13.77 -41.70
N THR A 951 26.04 -12.72 -42.47
CA THR A 951 25.36 -12.79 -43.78
C THR A 951 26.23 -13.32 -44.92
N ALA A 952 27.55 -13.42 -44.69
CA ALA A 952 28.47 -13.97 -45.73
C ALA A 952 28.42 -15.51 -45.79
N MET A 953 28.05 -16.22 -44.75
CA MET A 953 28.02 -17.68 -44.69
C MET A 953 26.73 -18.33 -45.22
N VAL A 954 25.59 -17.62 -45.17
CA VAL A 954 24.30 -18.19 -45.58
C VAL A 954 24.07 -18.13 -47.09
N LYS A 955 24.80 -17.29 -47.82
CA LYS A 955 24.74 -17.25 -49.29
C LYS A 955 25.31 -18.49 -50.00
N SER A 956 26.00 -19.38 -49.26
CA SER A 956 26.65 -20.54 -49.86
C SER A 956 25.89 -21.87 -49.70
N SER A 957 24.80 -21.94 -48.94
CA SER A 957 24.03 -23.19 -48.83
C SER A 957 22.76 -23.15 -49.66
N GLY A 958 22.78 -23.82 -50.80
CA GLY A 958 21.63 -23.99 -51.71
C GLY A 958 20.37 -24.65 -51.07
N LEU A 959 20.50 -25.14 -49.84
CA LEU A 959 19.40 -25.72 -49.07
C LEU A 959 18.38 -24.66 -48.61
N THR A 960 18.81 -23.45 -48.30
CA THR A 960 17.97 -22.37 -47.83
C THR A 960 17.11 -21.78 -48.93
N GLN A 961 17.66 -21.71 -50.16
CA GLN A 961 16.89 -21.29 -51.34
C GLN A 961 15.82 -22.31 -51.75
N ALA A 962 16.10 -23.60 -51.57
CA ALA A 962 15.13 -24.65 -51.82
C ALA A 962 13.96 -24.68 -50.83
N LEU A 963 14.22 -24.35 -49.54
CA LEU A 963 13.18 -24.25 -48.51
C LEU A 963 12.31 -22.99 -48.68
N ILE A 964 12.93 -21.85 -49.01
CA ILE A 964 12.20 -20.59 -49.27
C ILE A 964 11.35 -20.74 -50.54
N LYS A 965 11.88 -21.36 -51.62
CA LYS A 965 11.12 -21.62 -52.85
C LYS A 965 9.96 -22.57 -52.61
N ARG A 966 10.12 -23.57 -51.76
CA ARG A 966 9.06 -24.52 -51.39
C ARG A 966 7.95 -23.89 -50.56
N ASP A 967 8.24 -22.91 -49.67
CA ASP A 967 7.22 -22.16 -48.91
C ASP A 967 6.53 -21.08 -49.76
N ILE A 968 7.23 -20.48 -50.74
CA ILE A 968 6.65 -19.52 -51.69
C ILE A 968 5.75 -20.22 -52.68
N ASP A 969 6.18 -21.37 -53.22
CA ASP A 969 5.36 -22.20 -54.13
C ASP A 969 4.13 -22.79 -53.43
N ALA A 970 4.17 -22.94 -52.07
CA ALA A 970 3.01 -23.34 -51.29
C ALA A 970 2.00 -22.21 -51.03
N THR A 971 2.43 -20.95 -51.17
CA THR A 971 1.56 -19.76 -51.02
C THR A 971 1.05 -19.23 -52.36
N ASP A 972 1.73 -19.53 -53.47
CA ASP A 972 1.35 -19.07 -54.82
C ASP A 972 0.58 -20.10 -55.65
N SER A 973 0.40 -21.34 -55.19
CA SER A 973 -0.55 -22.23 -55.87
C SER A 973 -1.97 -21.72 -55.59
N PRO A 974 -2.73 -21.33 -56.60
CA PRO A 974 -4.13 -21.05 -56.41
C PRO A 974 -4.79 -22.33 -55.91
N LEU A 975 -5.23 -22.33 -54.65
CA LEU A 975 -6.08 -23.36 -54.11
C LEU A 975 -7.35 -23.38 -54.96
N ASP A 976 -7.42 -24.38 -55.81
CA ASP A 976 -8.59 -24.68 -56.64
C ASP A 976 -9.76 -25.03 -55.71
N TYR A 977 -10.62 -24.08 -55.50
CA TYR A 977 -11.84 -24.23 -54.70
C TYR A 977 -12.98 -24.85 -55.55
N SER A 978 -12.68 -25.80 -56.38
CA SER A 978 -13.69 -26.60 -57.03
C SER A 978 -13.65 -28.04 -56.50
N ASN A 979 -14.72 -28.37 -55.75
CA ASN A 979 -15.13 -29.70 -55.33
C ASN A 979 -14.28 -30.42 -54.29
N ASP A 980 -14.75 -30.35 -53.05
CA ASP A 980 -15.32 -31.55 -52.40
C ASP A 980 -16.12 -31.13 -51.15
N ALA A 981 -17.43 -31.23 -51.34
CA ALA A 981 -18.40 -31.31 -50.25
C ALA A 981 -18.20 -32.63 -49.47
N TRP A 982 -18.09 -32.56 -48.14
CA TRP A 982 -18.80 -33.31 -47.10
C TRP A 982 -18.30 -32.92 -45.74
#